data_2af8d2a02ad12b5cea299ab361802f19
#
_entry.id   2af8d2a02ad12b5cea299ab361802f19
#
_cell.length_a   1.000
_cell.length_b   1.000
_cell.length_c   1.000
_cell.angle_alpha   90.00
_cell.angle_beta   90.00
_cell.angle_gamma   90.00
#
_symmetry.space_group_name_H-M   'P 1'
#
loop_
_entity.id
_entity.type
_entity.pdbx_description
1 polymer ?
#
loop_
_entity_poly.entity_id
_entity_poly.type
_entity_poly.pdbx_seq_one_letter_code
_entity_poly.pdbx_strand_id
1 'polypeptide(L)'
;MATTTIPAVPAHLKNLPQGPVTEPDFLNVTKGFKSWALTLDHKRIGMMYLFGILISLIVGGFFALMVRTELWAPGKQLVGADTYNQFFTLHGAVMVFLVIIPGIPAALGNIIMPIQLGAPDVAFPRLNLASFYLWVSGALLLVLTIPFGGLDTGWTLYTPYSLETKTPVLIAVSGVFLLGFSSIFTGLNFLTTIHKFRPQGMGWFQLPLNVWALYATAIMQVLATPVLGITVLLLAVERFGHIGIFDPTLGGDPVLFQHFFWFYSHPAVYIMIIPGMGVISELISTFSQKPLFGYRFVAYSSVSLALLSFLVWGHHMFVSGQSRLANMVFSALTFTVGIPSAIKVFNWVATLYKGDIRLKTPMLYALSFLLLFTIGGLTGLFLGILSVDVHLHDTYFVVAHFHYVMMGSTLVAFLGALHYWWPKFTGRMYPESLGKICATGVFFGFNLTFLPQFVMGARGMPRRYWDYDPQYQIFHQLSTIGAYVLGISIFTSVVYLFASLWNGKKAARNPWGGSSLEWQAPTPPTLYNFEKPPILHELYNYDDMVEVEEDVWERNTPIEAPTHCADDIAHKTGSVAQHTGKPLSVTLPEEDAPAAKPVVDEKTPMAQAAAPEVEQESIAKANDDKDKDKSEEPKS
;
A
#
# COMPACT_ATOMS: atom_id res chain seq x y z
N MET A 1 -20.56 10.31 29.43
CA MET A 1 -20.57 10.78 28.05
C MET A 1 -19.37 11.69 27.88
N ALA A 2 -18.35 11.27 27.17
CA ALA A 2 -17.16 12.08 26.94
C ALA A 2 -17.42 13.00 25.73
N THR A 3 -17.50 14.29 25.97
CA THR A 3 -17.53 15.30 24.91
C THR A 3 -16.20 15.28 24.16
N THR A 4 -16.21 14.87 22.91
CA THR A 4 -15.07 14.94 22.03
C THR A 4 -14.74 16.40 21.72
N THR A 5 -13.68 16.95 22.30
CA THR A 5 -13.11 18.23 21.85
C THR A 5 -12.41 17.99 20.50
N ILE A 6 -12.97 18.55 19.43
CA ILE A 6 -12.30 18.61 18.13
C ILE A 6 -11.00 19.42 18.30
N PRO A 7 -9.88 18.96 17.71
CA PRO A 7 -8.67 19.79 17.64
C PRO A 7 -8.99 21.13 16.99
N ALA A 8 -8.42 22.20 17.52
CA ALA A 8 -8.65 23.55 17.01
C ALA A 8 -8.41 23.63 15.49
N VAL A 9 -9.37 24.25 14.78
CA VAL A 9 -9.32 24.46 13.33
C VAL A 9 -7.97 25.07 12.94
N PRO A 10 -7.22 24.46 12.02
CA PRO A 10 -5.94 24.98 11.55
C PRO A 10 -6.05 26.43 11.05
N ALA A 11 -5.06 27.26 11.35
CA ALA A 11 -5.09 28.70 11.11
C ALA A 11 -5.35 29.12 9.64
N HIS A 12 -5.00 28.25 8.66
CA HIS A 12 -5.21 28.50 7.24
C HIS A 12 -6.68 28.36 6.79
N LEU A 13 -7.56 27.85 7.65
CA LEU A 13 -8.97 27.58 7.37
C LEU A 13 -9.95 28.58 8.04
N LYS A 14 -9.41 29.56 8.77
CA LYS A 14 -10.24 30.56 9.50
C LYS A 14 -10.95 31.63 8.64
N ASN A 15 -10.69 31.69 7.34
CA ASN A 15 -11.18 32.74 6.44
C ASN A 15 -12.23 32.25 5.43
N LEU A 16 -13.07 31.29 5.79
CA LEU A 16 -14.18 30.85 4.94
C LEU A 16 -15.46 31.63 5.24
N PRO A 17 -16.33 31.92 4.25
CA PRO A 17 -17.54 32.70 4.46
C PRO A 17 -18.52 32.01 5.40
N GLN A 18 -18.98 32.72 6.43
CA GLN A 18 -20.01 32.25 7.35
C GLN A 18 -21.40 32.60 6.81
N GLY A 19 -22.22 31.62 6.49
CA GLY A 19 -23.63 31.75 6.12
C GLY A 19 -24.40 30.48 6.43
N PRO A 20 -25.74 30.48 6.54
CA PRO A 20 -26.56 29.31 6.81
C PRO A 20 -26.65 28.43 5.53
N VAL A 21 -25.55 27.94 5.08
CA VAL A 21 -25.40 27.11 3.88
C VAL A 21 -24.92 25.76 4.39
N THR A 22 -25.56 24.69 3.98
CA THR A 22 -24.95 23.36 3.97
C THR A 22 -23.49 23.54 3.55
N GLU A 23 -22.54 23.19 4.42
CA GLU A 23 -21.12 23.36 4.13
C GLU A 23 -20.81 22.75 2.76
N PRO A 24 -20.15 23.49 1.85
CA PRO A 24 -19.86 22.94 0.53
C PRO A 24 -18.96 21.71 0.67
N ASP A 25 -19.26 20.69 -0.10
CA ASP A 25 -18.43 19.50 -0.14
C ASP A 25 -16.99 19.81 -0.61
N PHE A 26 -16.05 18.90 -0.33
CA PHE A 26 -14.62 19.10 -0.64
C PHE A 26 -14.33 19.29 -2.15
N LEU A 27 -15.21 18.81 -3.04
CA LEU A 27 -15.07 18.97 -4.51
C LEU A 27 -15.39 20.40 -4.93
N ASN A 28 -16.37 21.05 -4.28
CA ASN A 28 -16.99 22.31 -4.71
C ASN A 28 -16.57 23.53 -3.87
N VAL A 29 -15.88 23.35 -2.74
CA VAL A 29 -15.49 24.43 -1.82
C VAL A 29 -14.66 25.53 -2.49
N THR A 30 -13.79 25.17 -3.43
CA THR A 30 -13.01 26.12 -4.25
C THR A 30 -12.83 25.54 -5.67
N LYS A 31 -12.70 26.43 -6.68
CA LYS A 31 -12.61 26.04 -8.10
C LYS A 31 -11.27 26.46 -8.73
N GLY A 32 -10.93 25.81 -9.85
CA GLY A 32 -9.78 26.15 -10.67
C GLY A 32 -8.52 25.34 -10.35
N PHE A 33 -7.58 25.27 -11.32
CA PHE A 33 -6.39 24.44 -11.26
C PHE A 33 -5.50 24.72 -10.04
N LYS A 34 -5.26 26.00 -9.71
CA LYS A 34 -4.42 26.36 -8.55
C LYS A 34 -5.01 25.86 -7.22
N SER A 35 -6.34 25.84 -7.11
CA SER A 35 -7.04 25.35 -5.92
C SER A 35 -6.81 23.85 -5.68
N TRP A 36 -6.66 23.06 -6.73
CA TRP A 36 -6.32 21.64 -6.65
C TRP A 36 -4.81 21.45 -6.48
N ALA A 37 -4.00 22.09 -7.33
CA ALA A 37 -2.55 21.91 -7.29
C ALA A 37 -1.93 22.30 -5.94
N LEU A 38 -2.45 23.30 -5.24
CA LEU A 38 -1.93 23.79 -3.94
C LEU A 38 -2.82 23.39 -2.75
N THR A 39 -3.69 22.39 -2.95
CA THR A 39 -4.59 21.93 -1.88
C THR A 39 -3.83 21.28 -0.73
N LEU A 40 -4.34 21.47 0.48
CA LEU A 40 -3.88 20.75 1.66
C LEU A 40 -4.90 19.71 2.13
N ASP A 41 -6.10 19.67 1.52
CA ASP A 41 -7.15 18.72 1.84
C ASP A 41 -6.73 17.31 1.41
N HIS A 42 -6.71 16.38 2.36
CA HIS A 42 -6.32 14.99 2.15
C HIS A 42 -7.16 14.28 1.08
N LYS A 43 -8.46 14.60 0.97
CA LYS A 43 -9.37 14.00 -0.02
C LYS A 43 -9.01 14.43 -1.44
N ARG A 44 -8.73 15.74 -1.66
CA ARG A 44 -8.29 16.24 -2.96
C ARG A 44 -6.94 15.66 -3.37
N ILE A 45 -6.00 15.55 -2.42
CA ILE A 45 -4.70 14.92 -2.68
C ILE A 45 -4.90 13.45 -3.05
N GLY A 46 -5.73 12.71 -2.31
CA GLY A 46 -6.09 11.33 -2.64
C GLY A 46 -6.75 11.19 -4.01
N MET A 47 -7.63 12.12 -4.41
CA MET A 47 -8.23 12.15 -5.75
C MET A 47 -7.20 12.41 -6.85
N MET A 48 -6.22 13.29 -6.63
CA MET A 48 -5.13 13.53 -7.58
C MET A 48 -4.25 12.28 -7.75
N TYR A 49 -3.92 11.59 -6.65
CA TYR A 49 -3.27 10.28 -6.71
C TYR A 49 -4.11 9.28 -7.49
N LEU A 50 -5.40 9.16 -7.18
CA LEU A 50 -6.31 8.23 -7.85
C LEU A 50 -6.33 8.44 -9.35
N PHE A 51 -6.44 9.69 -9.80
CA PHE A 51 -6.44 10.02 -11.23
C PHE A 51 -5.13 9.61 -11.91
N GLY A 52 -3.98 9.96 -11.31
CA GLY A 52 -2.67 9.58 -11.84
C GLY A 52 -2.44 8.07 -11.86
N ILE A 53 -2.91 7.36 -10.83
CA ILE A 53 -2.84 5.89 -10.72
C ILE A 53 -3.69 5.22 -11.81
N LEU A 54 -4.90 5.71 -12.07
CA LEU A 54 -5.76 5.15 -13.13
C LEU A 54 -5.17 5.37 -14.53
N ILE A 55 -4.53 6.52 -14.78
CA ILE A 55 -3.76 6.73 -16.02
C ILE A 55 -2.61 5.73 -16.11
N SER A 56 -1.84 5.58 -15.03
CA SER A 56 -0.71 4.64 -14.98
C SER A 56 -1.15 3.19 -15.17
N LEU A 57 -2.33 2.82 -14.63
CA LEU A 57 -2.94 1.50 -14.82
C LEU A 57 -3.25 1.22 -16.30
N ILE A 58 -3.79 2.22 -17.02
CA ILE A 58 -4.06 2.09 -18.45
C ILE A 58 -2.76 1.96 -19.25
N VAL A 59 -1.76 2.80 -18.96
CA VAL A 59 -0.44 2.76 -19.64
C VAL A 59 0.29 1.44 -19.37
N GLY A 60 0.39 1.03 -18.11
CA GLY A 60 1.03 -0.24 -17.75
C GLY A 60 0.26 -1.46 -18.29
N GLY A 61 -1.08 -1.39 -18.32
CA GLY A 61 -1.94 -2.39 -18.94
C GLY A 61 -1.73 -2.49 -20.45
N PHE A 62 -1.55 -1.37 -21.14
CA PHE A 62 -1.20 -1.35 -22.56
C PHE A 62 0.10 -2.10 -22.84
N PHE A 63 1.17 -1.86 -22.07
CA PHE A 63 2.42 -2.62 -22.22
C PHE A 63 2.23 -4.13 -22.01
N ALA A 64 1.40 -4.52 -21.03
CA ALA A 64 1.06 -5.94 -20.82
C ALA A 64 0.36 -6.56 -22.03
N LEU A 65 -0.59 -5.85 -22.65
CA LEU A 65 -1.28 -6.33 -23.84
C LEU A 65 -0.32 -6.45 -25.03
N MET A 66 0.64 -5.54 -25.17
CA MET A 66 1.67 -5.65 -26.22
C MET A 66 2.55 -6.89 -26.02
N VAL A 67 2.99 -7.16 -24.77
CA VAL A 67 3.71 -8.39 -24.43
C VAL A 67 2.89 -9.64 -24.76
N ARG A 68 1.61 -9.64 -24.41
CA ARG A 68 0.73 -10.81 -24.67
C ARG A 68 0.45 -11.01 -26.16
N THR A 69 0.30 -9.93 -26.92
CA THR A 69 0.07 -9.99 -28.37
C THR A 69 1.32 -10.52 -29.09
N GLU A 70 2.52 -10.09 -28.66
CA GLU A 70 3.77 -10.62 -29.21
C GLU A 70 3.89 -12.14 -29.00
N LEU A 71 3.48 -12.63 -27.86
CA LEU A 71 3.53 -14.07 -27.50
C LEU A 71 2.36 -14.89 -28.06
N TRP A 72 1.60 -14.40 -29.04
CA TRP A 72 0.49 -15.15 -29.65
C TRP A 72 0.95 -16.42 -30.40
N ALA A 73 2.11 -16.32 -31.06
CA ALA A 73 2.75 -17.44 -31.76
C ALA A 73 4.27 -17.32 -31.60
N PRO A 74 5.02 -18.43 -31.77
CA PRO A 74 6.49 -18.38 -31.80
C PRO A 74 7.03 -17.46 -32.88
N GLY A 75 8.19 -16.86 -32.63
CA GLY A 75 8.82 -15.88 -33.49
C GLY A 75 8.17 -14.50 -33.44
N LYS A 76 8.69 -13.57 -34.20
CA LYS A 76 8.25 -12.17 -34.21
C LYS A 76 6.84 -12.01 -34.76
N GLN A 77 5.96 -11.38 -33.96
CA GLN A 77 4.61 -11.01 -34.36
C GLN A 77 4.48 -9.49 -34.62
N LEU A 78 4.82 -8.66 -33.64
CA LEU A 78 4.70 -7.19 -33.70
C LEU A 78 6.05 -6.49 -33.59
N VAL A 79 6.87 -6.92 -32.62
CA VAL A 79 8.09 -6.21 -32.21
C VAL A 79 9.28 -7.16 -32.11
N GLY A 80 10.50 -6.60 -32.15
CA GLY A 80 11.71 -7.37 -31.89
C GLY A 80 11.99 -7.55 -30.39
N ALA A 81 12.99 -8.37 -30.07
CA ALA A 81 13.37 -8.72 -28.71
C ALA A 81 13.66 -7.51 -27.83
N ASP A 82 14.36 -6.50 -28.31
CA ASP A 82 14.70 -5.30 -27.54
C ASP A 82 13.44 -4.52 -27.14
N THR A 83 12.50 -4.30 -28.05
CA THR A 83 11.24 -3.61 -27.77
C THR A 83 10.36 -4.44 -26.84
N TYR A 84 10.35 -5.76 -26.99
CA TYR A 84 9.67 -6.67 -26.05
C TYR A 84 10.24 -6.54 -24.65
N ASN A 85 11.57 -6.50 -24.50
CA ASN A 85 12.24 -6.31 -23.21
C ASN A 85 11.85 -4.96 -22.56
N GLN A 86 11.72 -3.91 -23.36
CA GLN A 86 11.23 -2.61 -22.89
C GLN A 86 9.77 -2.69 -22.42
N PHE A 87 8.89 -3.37 -23.16
CA PHE A 87 7.49 -3.50 -22.78
C PHE A 87 7.29 -4.25 -21.46
N PHE A 88 7.92 -5.39 -21.25
CA PHE A 88 7.76 -6.10 -19.98
C PHE A 88 8.41 -5.35 -18.81
N THR A 89 9.50 -4.63 -19.05
CA THR A 89 10.18 -3.81 -18.04
C THR A 89 9.31 -2.64 -17.61
N LEU A 90 8.79 -1.88 -18.59
CA LEU A 90 7.91 -0.73 -18.33
C LEU A 90 6.58 -1.16 -17.73
N HIS A 91 6.00 -2.31 -18.18
CA HIS A 91 4.84 -2.89 -17.51
C HIS A 91 5.12 -3.12 -16.03
N GLY A 92 6.21 -3.81 -15.71
CA GLY A 92 6.57 -4.12 -14.32
C GLY A 92 6.84 -2.86 -13.49
N ALA A 93 7.66 -1.93 -13.99
CA ALA A 93 8.01 -0.70 -13.27
C ALA A 93 6.79 0.20 -13.02
N VAL A 94 5.95 0.43 -14.04
CA VAL A 94 4.74 1.26 -13.92
C VAL A 94 3.74 0.61 -12.96
N MET A 95 3.46 -0.70 -13.15
CA MET A 95 2.46 -1.38 -12.30
C MET A 95 2.90 -1.47 -10.85
N VAL A 96 4.16 -1.75 -10.56
CA VAL A 96 4.67 -1.87 -9.19
C VAL A 96 4.72 -0.50 -8.52
N PHE A 97 5.45 0.44 -9.10
CA PHE A 97 5.79 1.69 -8.42
C PHE A 97 4.70 2.77 -8.54
N LEU A 98 3.92 2.79 -9.62
CA LEU A 98 2.93 3.85 -9.86
C LEU A 98 1.48 3.40 -9.62
N VAL A 99 1.19 2.09 -9.61
CA VAL A 99 -0.18 1.60 -9.47
C VAL A 99 -0.38 0.85 -8.16
N ILE A 100 0.29 -0.30 -7.97
CA ILE A 100 -0.06 -1.24 -6.91
C ILE A 100 0.39 -0.74 -5.53
N ILE A 101 1.63 -0.25 -5.40
CA ILE A 101 2.14 0.30 -4.13
C ILE A 101 1.31 1.51 -3.67
N PRO A 102 1.06 2.55 -4.47
CA PRO A 102 0.33 3.74 -4.02
C PRO A 102 -1.20 3.59 -4.08
N GLY A 103 -1.74 2.61 -4.84
CA GLY A 103 -3.16 2.53 -5.19
C GLY A 103 -4.10 2.59 -4.00
N ILE A 104 -3.93 1.71 -3.04
CA ILE A 104 -4.77 1.72 -1.85
C ILE A 104 -4.25 2.73 -0.82
N PRO A 105 -2.99 2.72 -0.36
CA PRO A 105 -2.59 3.63 0.71
C PRO A 105 -2.57 5.10 0.29
N ALA A 106 -1.92 5.47 -0.83
CA ALA A 106 -1.77 6.87 -1.19
C ALA A 106 -3.02 7.50 -1.81
N ALA A 107 -3.84 6.76 -2.55
CA ALA A 107 -5.10 7.27 -3.08
C ALA A 107 -6.25 7.07 -2.10
N LEU A 108 -6.73 5.85 -1.95
CA LEU A 108 -7.93 5.54 -1.16
C LEU A 108 -7.72 5.75 0.34
N GLY A 109 -6.54 5.40 0.86
CA GLY A 109 -6.16 5.62 2.25
C GLY A 109 -6.16 7.10 2.62
N ASN A 110 -5.63 7.96 1.77
CA ASN A 110 -5.72 9.42 1.97
C ASN A 110 -7.16 9.91 2.03
N ILE A 111 -8.05 9.41 1.17
CA ILE A 111 -9.45 9.85 1.16
C ILE A 111 -10.19 9.33 2.40
N ILE A 112 -10.04 8.05 2.74
CA ILE A 112 -10.96 7.34 3.64
C ILE A 112 -10.44 7.22 5.07
N MET A 113 -9.12 7.01 5.28
CA MET A 113 -8.59 6.77 6.63
C MET A 113 -8.89 7.90 7.63
N PRO A 114 -8.71 9.20 7.31
CA PRO A 114 -9.06 10.26 8.24
C PRO A 114 -10.56 10.28 8.58
N ILE A 115 -11.44 9.96 7.60
CA ILE A 115 -12.88 9.88 7.82
C ILE A 115 -13.20 8.68 8.75
N GLN A 116 -12.59 7.52 8.54
CA GLN A 116 -12.73 6.34 9.40
C GLN A 116 -12.24 6.59 10.83
N LEU A 117 -11.31 7.50 11.01
CA LEU A 117 -10.82 7.93 12.31
C LEU A 117 -11.66 9.06 12.94
N GLY A 118 -12.63 9.64 12.24
CA GLY A 118 -13.30 10.86 12.70
C GLY A 118 -12.39 12.08 12.75
N ALA A 119 -11.24 12.03 12.07
CA ALA A 119 -10.25 13.11 12.02
C ALA A 119 -10.62 14.14 10.93
N PRO A 120 -10.36 15.43 11.14
CA PRO A 120 -10.65 16.46 10.12
C PRO A 120 -9.68 16.44 8.94
N ASP A 121 -8.44 16.00 9.13
CA ASP A 121 -7.40 15.88 8.12
C ASP A 121 -6.30 14.90 8.59
N VAL A 122 -5.28 14.67 7.76
CA VAL A 122 -4.04 13.97 8.15
C VAL A 122 -3.16 14.88 9.03
N ALA A 123 -2.21 14.29 9.77
CA ALA A 123 -1.37 15.02 10.73
C ALA A 123 -0.49 16.11 10.08
N PHE A 124 0.02 15.82 8.86
CA PHE A 124 0.93 16.72 8.14
C PHE A 124 0.43 17.01 6.72
N PRO A 125 -0.55 17.93 6.51
CA PRO A 125 -1.13 18.19 5.20
C PRO A 125 -0.11 18.68 4.15
N ARG A 126 0.88 19.50 4.56
CA ARG A 126 1.97 19.95 3.66
C ARG A 126 2.88 18.82 3.22
N LEU A 127 3.20 17.88 4.12
CA LEU A 127 3.98 16.69 3.81
C LEU A 127 3.21 15.78 2.86
N ASN A 128 1.89 15.70 3.03
CA ASN A 128 1.00 14.94 2.16
C ASN A 128 1.02 15.49 0.72
N LEU A 129 0.92 16.81 0.55
CA LEU A 129 1.05 17.44 -0.77
C LEU A 129 2.45 17.22 -1.36
N ALA A 130 3.51 17.33 -0.55
CA ALA A 130 4.88 17.08 -0.98
C ALA A 130 5.06 15.63 -1.45
N SER A 131 4.45 14.64 -0.77
CA SER A 131 4.49 13.25 -1.20
C SER A 131 3.86 13.06 -2.58
N PHE A 132 2.75 13.74 -2.87
CA PHE A 132 2.13 13.71 -4.19
C PHE A 132 3.05 14.29 -5.28
N TYR A 133 3.69 15.42 -5.04
CA TYR A 133 4.62 16.01 -6.02
C TYR A 133 5.84 15.13 -6.28
N LEU A 134 6.37 14.48 -5.24
CA LEU A 134 7.47 13.51 -5.40
C LEU A 134 7.01 12.31 -6.24
N TRP A 135 5.79 11.82 -6.01
CA TRP A 135 5.23 10.75 -6.83
C TRP A 135 5.08 11.15 -8.29
N VAL A 136 4.52 12.34 -8.59
CA VAL A 136 4.40 12.87 -9.95
C VAL A 136 5.77 13.00 -10.60
N SER A 137 6.75 13.57 -9.89
CA SER A 137 8.11 13.75 -10.41
C SER A 137 8.78 12.41 -10.73
N GLY A 138 8.64 11.42 -9.83
CA GLY A 138 9.15 10.07 -10.08
C GLY A 138 8.45 9.38 -11.24
N ALA A 139 7.13 9.54 -11.38
CA ALA A 139 6.36 9.01 -12.51
C ALA A 139 6.80 9.63 -13.84
N LEU A 140 7.01 10.94 -13.86
CA LEU A 140 7.53 11.65 -15.06
C LEU A 140 8.92 11.15 -15.45
N LEU A 141 9.83 10.91 -14.50
CA LEU A 141 11.15 10.34 -14.79
C LEU A 141 11.05 8.93 -15.37
N LEU A 142 10.17 8.07 -14.86
CA LEU A 142 9.94 6.74 -15.44
C LEU A 142 9.42 6.83 -16.89
N VAL A 143 8.45 7.71 -17.15
CA VAL A 143 7.92 7.94 -18.50
C VAL A 143 9.01 8.54 -19.42
N LEU A 144 9.86 9.41 -18.89
CA LEU A 144 10.95 10.03 -19.63
C LEU A 144 11.99 9.01 -20.15
N THR A 145 12.04 7.81 -19.59
CA THR A 145 12.91 6.74 -20.15
C THR A 145 12.52 6.35 -21.58
N ILE A 146 11.23 6.48 -21.95
CA ILE A 146 10.71 6.02 -23.26
C ILE A 146 11.39 6.73 -24.43
N PRO A 147 11.43 8.09 -24.52
CA PRO A 147 12.09 8.78 -25.63
C PRO A 147 13.61 8.59 -25.66
N PHE A 148 14.23 8.11 -24.58
CA PHE A 148 15.66 7.79 -24.52
C PHE A 148 15.98 6.31 -24.79
N GLY A 149 15.09 5.58 -25.44
CA GLY A 149 15.30 4.20 -25.85
C GLY A 149 14.64 3.15 -24.96
N GLY A 150 13.83 3.57 -23.99
CA GLY A 150 13.13 2.67 -23.06
C GLY A 150 14.07 2.02 -22.04
N LEU A 151 13.50 1.28 -21.09
CA LEU A 151 14.23 0.54 -20.06
C LEU A 151 14.05 -0.96 -20.32
N ASP A 152 15.13 -1.75 -20.29
CA ASP A 152 15.15 -3.18 -20.66
C ASP A 152 15.59 -4.14 -19.55
N THR A 153 15.91 -3.60 -18.35
CA THR A 153 16.53 -4.34 -17.25
C THR A 153 15.57 -5.25 -16.45
N GLY A 154 14.28 -5.20 -16.76
CA GLY A 154 13.26 -5.64 -15.82
C GLY A 154 13.11 -4.66 -14.66
N TRP A 155 11.99 -4.72 -13.93
CA TRP A 155 11.70 -3.82 -12.81
C TRP A 155 12.63 -4.01 -11.59
N THR A 156 13.35 -5.14 -11.54
CA THR A 156 14.27 -5.49 -10.46
C THR A 156 15.67 -4.88 -10.61
N LEU A 157 16.01 -4.35 -11.78
CA LEU A 157 17.28 -3.64 -12.05
C LEU A 157 18.53 -4.44 -11.68
N TYR A 158 18.55 -5.76 -11.87
CA TYR A 158 19.67 -6.61 -11.44
C TYR A 158 21.00 -6.24 -12.10
N THR A 159 22.03 -6.19 -11.27
CA THR A 159 23.44 -6.09 -11.68
C THR A 159 24.00 -7.48 -12.05
N PRO A 160 24.97 -7.59 -12.93
CA PRO A 160 25.70 -6.48 -13.58
C PRO A 160 24.97 -5.87 -14.79
N TYR A 161 23.92 -6.48 -15.35
CA TYR A 161 23.26 -6.01 -16.57
C TYR A 161 22.78 -4.55 -16.49
N SER A 162 22.21 -4.12 -15.38
CA SER A 162 21.78 -2.73 -15.21
C SER A 162 22.93 -1.72 -15.14
N LEU A 163 24.16 -2.17 -14.89
CA LEU A 163 25.37 -1.33 -14.96
C LEU A 163 25.86 -1.17 -16.40
N GLU A 164 25.71 -2.19 -17.25
CA GLU A 164 26.32 -2.26 -18.58
C GLU A 164 25.37 -1.82 -19.70
N THR A 165 24.06 -2.06 -19.56
CA THR A 165 23.08 -1.73 -20.61
C THR A 165 23.15 -0.25 -21.01
N LYS A 166 22.92 0.04 -22.31
CA LYS A 166 22.90 1.40 -22.87
C LYS A 166 21.59 2.15 -22.57
N THR A 167 20.62 1.48 -21.97
CA THR A 167 19.31 2.08 -21.67
C THR A 167 19.39 3.09 -20.50
N PRO A 168 18.42 4.02 -20.36
CA PRO A 168 18.50 5.15 -19.43
C PRO A 168 18.24 4.76 -17.96
N VAL A 169 19.01 3.81 -17.42
CA VAL A 169 18.89 3.31 -16.04
C VAL A 169 18.99 4.44 -15.01
N LEU A 170 19.91 5.42 -15.21
CA LEU A 170 20.05 6.55 -14.27
C LEU A 170 18.77 7.37 -14.13
N ILE A 171 18.04 7.59 -15.22
CA ILE A 171 16.76 8.31 -15.19
C ILE A 171 15.74 7.48 -14.41
N ALA A 172 15.67 6.16 -14.67
CA ALA A 172 14.73 5.27 -14.00
C ALA A 172 14.99 5.18 -12.49
N VAL A 173 16.24 4.96 -12.06
CA VAL A 173 16.58 4.85 -10.64
C VAL A 173 16.39 6.17 -9.89
N SER A 174 16.62 7.31 -10.55
CA SER A 174 16.28 8.63 -9.99
C SER A 174 14.77 8.77 -9.76
N GLY A 175 13.95 8.27 -10.70
CA GLY A 175 12.50 8.21 -10.55
C GLY A 175 12.09 7.34 -9.35
N VAL A 176 12.63 6.12 -9.26
CA VAL A 176 12.35 5.19 -8.15
C VAL A 176 12.78 5.78 -6.79
N PHE A 177 13.90 6.50 -6.76
CA PHE A 177 14.37 7.20 -5.55
C PHE A 177 13.35 8.23 -5.05
N LEU A 178 12.81 9.07 -5.94
CA LEU A 178 11.77 10.05 -5.57
C LEU A 178 10.47 9.37 -5.12
N LEU A 179 10.06 8.28 -5.78
CA LEU A 179 8.90 7.48 -5.38
C LEU A 179 9.08 6.87 -3.98
N GLY A 180 10.31 6.49 -3.63
CA GLY A 180 10.66 6.04 -2.28
C GLY A 180 10.38 7.11 -1.22
N PHE A 181 10.81 8.35 -1.43
CA PHE A 181 10.50 9.45 -0.50
C PHE A 181 9.01 9.74 -0.40
N SER A 182 8.27 9.68 -1.52
CA SER A 182 6.80 9.79 -1.51
C SER A 182 6.17 8.76 -0.57
N SER A 183 6.63 7.50 -0.64
CA SER A 183 6.16 6.40 0.20
C SER A 183 6.49 6.63 1.68
N ILE A 184 7.72 7.04 2.01
CA ILE A 184 8.13 7.35 3.40
C ILE A 184 7.25 8.47 3.98
N PHE A 185 7.01 9.54 3.24
CA PHE A 185 6.21 10.68 3.72
C PHE A 185 4.76 10.26 3.98
N THR A 186 4.19 9.42 3.11
CA THR A 186 2.85 8.86 3.32
C THR A 186 2.81 8.00 4.59
N GLY A 187 3.79 7.12 4.78
CA GLY A 187 3.88 6.26 5.97
C GLY A 187 4.00 7.05 7.27
N LEU A 188 4.91 8.04 7.33
CA LEU A 188 5.07 8.93 8.49
C LEU A 188 3.79 9.67 8.84
N ASN A 189 3.11 10.16 7.80
CA ASN A 189 1.86 10.91 7.97
C ASN A 189 0.75 10.00 8.53
N PHE A 190 0.59 8.80 7.99
CA PHE A 190 -0.43 7.84 8.46
C PHE A 190 -0.17 7.37 9.88
N LEU A 191 1.08 6.99 10.23
CA LEU A 191 1.44 6.63 11.60
C LEU A 191 1.07 7.75 12.58
N THR A 192 1.46 8.98 12.27
CA THR A 192 1.19 10.12 13.15
C THR A 192 -0.31 10.40 13.24
N THR A 193 -1.04 10.34 12.13
CA THR A 193 -2.49 10.57 12.11
C THR A 193 -3.21 9.54 12.99
N ILE A 194 -2.90 8.25 12.82
CA ILE A 194 -3.53 7.17 13.61
C ILE A 194 -3.21 7.31 15.11
N HIS A 195 -2.00 7.74 15.47
CA HIS A 195 -1.63 7.92 16.88
C HIS A 195 -2.23 9.17 17.52
N LYS A 196 -2.27 10.30 16.79
CA LYS A 196 -2.56 11.61 17.36
C LYS A 196 -3.97 12.12 17.13
N PHE A 197 -4.66 11.63 16.07
CA PHE A 197 -5.96 12.15 15.65
C PHE A 197 -7.13 11.20 15.90
N ARG A 198 -6.91 10.09 16.59
CA ARG A 198 -8.02 9.27 17.10
C ARG A 198 -8.83 10.09 18.11
N PRO A 199 -10.18 10.13 17.98
CA PRO A 199 -11.01 10.84 18.91
C PRO A 199 -10.95 10.21 20.31
N GLN A 200 -11.21 11.01 21.34
CA GLN A 200 -11.29 10.51 22.70
C GLN A 200 -12.36 9.41 22.78
N GLY A 201 -12.01 8.30 23.44
CA GLY A 201 -12.89 7.12 23.54
C GLY A 201 -12.66 6.07 22.46
N MET A 202 -11.98 6.36 21.36
CA MET A 202 -11.63 5.35 20.35
C MET A 202 -10.35 4.60 20.74
N GLY A 203 -10.51 3.42 21.33
CA GLY A 203 -9.40 2.50 21.62
C GLY A 203 -8.86 1.83 20.35
N TRP A 204 -7.71 1.16 20.45
CA TRP A 204 -7.10 0.43 19.34
C TRP A 204 -8.03 -0.62 18.72
N PHE A 205 -8.78 -1.35 19.53
CA PHE A 205 -9.71 -2.38 19.07
C PHE A 205 -11.09 -1.85 18.66
N GLN A 206 -11.22 -0.55 18.49
CA GLN A 206 -12.34 0.12 17.86
C GLN A 206 -11.97 0.69 16.47
N LEU A 207 -10.72 0.49 16.03
CA LEU A 207 -10.27 0.89 14.70
C LEU A 207 -10.81 -0.06 13.63
N PRO A 208 -11.33 0.44 12.50
CA PRO A 208 -11.64 -0.40 11.35
C PRO A 208 -10.43 -1.23 10.89
N LEU A 209 -10.66 -2.43 10.38
CA LEU A 209 -9.56 -3.32 9.93
C LEU A 209 -8.78 -2.74 8.75
N ASN A 210 -9.41 -1.90 7.94
CA ASN A 210 -8.71 -1.12 6.92
C ASN A 210 -7.66 -0.18 7.55
N VAL A 211 -7.98 0.46 8.67
CA VAL A 211 -7.02 1.34 9.40
C VAL A 211 -5.88 0.52 10.00
N TRP A 212 -6.15 -0.67 10.57
CA TRP A 212 -5.10 -1.59 11.03
C TRP A 212 -4.16 -2.03 9.90
N ALA A 213 -4.71 -2.30 8.72
CA ALA A 213 -3.94 -2.66 7.54
C ALA A 213 -3.06 -1.50 7.06
N LEU A 214 -3.61 -0.28 7.01
CA LEU A 214 -2.84 0.92 6.66
C LEU A 214 -1.77 1.25 7.71
N TYR A 215 -2.03 0.99 9.01
CA TYR A 215 -1.05 1.13 10.07
C TYR A 215 0.15 0.19 9.88
N ALA A 216 -0.11 -1.11 9.66
CA ALA A 216 0.92 -2.11 9.39
C ALA A 216 1.72 -1.77 8.12
N THR A 217 1.05 -1.29 7.08
CA THR A 217 1.66 -0.83 5.83
C THR A 217 2.57 0.37 6.06
N ALA A 218 2.12 1.36 6.83
CA ALA A 218 2.88 2.57 7.12
C ALA A 218 4.18 2.26 7.90
N ILE A 219 4.18 1.28 8.79
CA ILE A 219 5.40 0.79 9.46
C ILE A 219 6.41 0.30 8.43
N MET A 220 5.97 -0.55 7.49
CA MET A 220 6.87 -1.07 6.46
C MET A 220 7.38 0.03 5.51
N GLN A 221 6.51 0.98 5.12
CA GLN A 221 6.92 2.10 4.27
C GLN A 221 8.06 2.91 4.90
N VAL A 222 8.00 3.18 6.20
CA VAL A 222 9.02 3.96 6.91
C VAL A 222 10.31 3.17 7.12
N LEU A 223 10.23 1.87 7.40
CA LEU A 223 11.40 1.06 7.75
C LEU A 223 12.08 0.43 6.53
N ALA A 224 11.33 -0.05 5.54
CA ALA A 224 11.90 -0.75 4.39
C ALA A 224 12.35 0.20 3.27
N THR A 225 11.57 1.25 2.99
CA THR A 225 11.81 2.10 1.81
C THR A 225 13.17 2.83 1.83
N PRO A 226 13.76 3.24 2.97
CA PRO A 226 15.11 3.78 2.99
C PRO A 226 16.16 2.85 2.39
N VAL A 227 16.00 1.53 2.56
CA VAL A 227 16.93 0.54 1.98
C VAL A 227 16.85 0.54 0.44
N LEU A 228 15.64 0.68 -0.15
CA LEU A 228 15.53 0.88 -1.60
C LEU A 228 16.25 2.15 -2.03
N GLY A 229 16.05 3.25 -1.30
CA GLY A 229 16.71 4.53 -1.60
C GLY A 229 18.23 4.37 -1.66
N ILE A 230 18.83 3.69 -0.66
CA ILE A 230 20.26 3.40 -0.63
C ILE A 230 20.65 2.49 -1.80
N THR A 231 19.88 1.43 -2.08
CA THR A 231 20.18 0.48 -3.17
C THR A 231 20.26 1.16 -4.53
N VAL A 232 19.25 1.96 -4.88
CA VAL A 232 19.23 2.65 -6.18
C VAL A 232 20.25 3.79 -6.25
N LEU A 233 20.58 4.41 -5.12
CA LEU A 233 21.64 5.41 -5.02
C LEU A 233 23.02 4.78 -5.28
N LEU A 234 23.33 3.65 -4.64
CA LEU A 234 24.59 2.92 -4.84
C LEU A 234 24.71 2.46 -6.30
N LEU A 235 23.63 1.95 -6.90
CA LEU A 235 23.60 1.59 -8.33
C LEU A 235 23.89 2.81 -9.23
N ALA A 236 23.31 3.96 -8.91
CA ALA A 236 23.57 5.19 -9.67
C ALA A 236 25.02 5.67 -9.53
N VAL A 237 25.56 5.65 -8.31
CA VAL A 237 26.95 6.05 -8.01
C VAL A 237 27.94 5.13 -8.72
N GLU A 238 27.73 3.82 -8.68
CA GLU A 238 28.59 2.85 -9.38
C GLU A 238 28.54 3.04 -10.90
N ARG A 239 27.33 3.16 -11.48
CA ARG A 239 27.18 3.37 -12.93
C ARG A 239 27.81 4.68 -13.42
N PHE A 240 27.78 5.74 -12.60
CA PHE A 240 28.39 7.04 -12.94
C PHE A 240 29.89 7.07 -12.64
N GLY A 241 30.31 6.49 -11.50
CA GLY A 241 31.68 6.60 -11.01
C GLY A 241 32.58 5.42 -11.35
N HIS A 242 32.04 4.35 -11.96
CA HIS A 242 32.77 3.10 -12.27
C HIS A 242 33.50 2.54 -11.03
N ILE A 243 32.80 2.50 -9.90
CA ILE A 243 33.30 1.98 -8.62
C ILE A 243 32.78 0.55 -8.47
N GLY A 244 33.63 -0.41 -8.11
CA GLY A 244 33.23 -1.81 -7.95
C GLY A 244 32.48 -2.09 -6.64
N ILE A 245 31.18 -1.78 -6.59
CA ILE A 245 30.29 -2.14 -5.48
C ILE A 245 29.57 -3.45 -5.82
N PHE A 246 28.97 -3.53 -6.99
CA PHE A 246 28.18 -4.65 -7.48
C PHE A 246 28.74 -5.31 -8.73
N ASP A 247 29.65 -4.64 -9.44
CA ASP A 247 30.28 -5.14 -10.67
C ASP A 247 31.41 -6.11 -10.32
N PRO A 248 31.30 -7.41 -10.66
CA PRO A 248 32.35 -8.38 -10.35
C PRO A 248 33.65 -8.13 -11.12
N THR A 249 33.62 -7.44 -12.26
CA THR A 249 34.85 -7.09 -13.02
C THR A 249 35.71 -6.06 -12.29
N LEU A 250 35.10 -5.27 -11.41
CA LEU A 250 35.76 -4.26 -10.57
C LEU A 250 35.91 -4.70 -9.12
N GLY A 251 35.65 -5.98 -8.81
CA GLY A 251 35.74 -6.55 -7.47
C GLY A 251 34.47 -6.41 -6.61
N GLY A 252 33.35 -5.99 -7.19
CA GLY A 252 32.04 -5.90 -6.55
C GLY A 252 31.31 -7.24 -6.49
N ASP A 253 30.15 -7.25 -5.82
CA ASP A 253 29.33 -8.46 -5.66
C ASP A 253 27.87 -8.22 -6.10
N PRO A 254 27.40 -8.84 -7.21
CA PRO A 254 26.02 -8.71 -7.66
C PRO A 254 25.00 -9.36 -6.70
N VAL A 255 25.42 -10.31 -5.87
CA VAL A 255 24.56 -10.91 -4.83
C VAL A 255 24.26 -9.91 -3.71
N LEU A 256 25.20 -9.03 -3.41
CA LEU A 256 25.00 -7.92 -2.46
C LEU A 256 23.87 -6.98 -2.96
N PHE A 257 23.83 -6.66 -4.27
CA PHE A 257 22.71 -5.89 -4.83
C PHE A 257 21.38 -6.60 -4.59
N GLN A 258 21.31 -7.91 -4.82
CA GLN A 258 20.09 -8.69 -4.64
C GLN A 258 19.63 -8.68 -3.17
N HIS A 259 20.54 -8.80 -2.21
CA HIS A 259 20.22 -8.69 -0.78
C HIS A 259 19.61 -7.34 -0.42
N PHE A 260 20.22 -6.22 -0.83
CA PHE A 260 19.69 -4.88 -0.59
C PHE A 260 18.35 -4.67 -1.27
N PHE A 261 18.22 -5.08 -2.54
CA PHE A 261 16.99 -4.93 -3.30
C PHE A 261 15.82 -5.71 -2.67
N TRP A 262 16.04 -6.98 -2.30
CA TRP A 262 14.99 -7.84 -1.76
C TRP A 262 14.67 -7.57 -0.30
N PHE A 263 15.62 -7.05 0.48
CA PHE A 263 15.33 -6.58 1.84
C PHE A 263 14.25 -5.49 1.85
N TYR A 264 14.17 -4.68 0.80
CA TYR A 264 13.05 -3.78 0.56
C TYR A 264 11.91 -4.47 -0.17
N SER A 265 12.18 -5.13 -1.30
CA SER A 265 11.15 -5.51 -2.25
C SER A 265 10.25 -6.64 -1.74
N HIS A 266 10.68 -7.44 -0.77
CA HIS A 266 9.78 -8.37 -0.10
C HIS A 266 8.82 -7.65 0.87
N PRO A 267 9.25 -6.79 1.82
CA PRO A 267 8.31 -5.90 2.52
C PRO A 267 7.41 -5.10 1.57
N ALA A 268 7.90 -4.68 0.40
CA ALA A 268 7.09 -3.96 -0.58
C ALA A 268 5.90 -4.79 -1.10
N VAL A 269 6.04 -6.10 -1.30
CA VAL A 269 4.90 -6.94 -1.71
C VAL A 269 3.85 -7.02 -0.60
N TYR A 270 4.25 -6.88 0.68
CA TYR A 270 3.30 -6.75 1.79
C TYR A 270 2.72 -5.33 1.92
N ILE A 271 3.47 -4.28 1.58
CA ILE A 271 2.92 -2.92 1.40
C ILE A 271 1.80 -2.92 0.35
N MET A 272 1.91 -3.76 -0.68
CA MET A 272 0.89 -3.93 -1.70
C MET A 272 -0.36 -4.66 -1.17
N ILE A 273 -0.20 -5.85 -0.57
CA ILE A 273 -1.31 -6.76 -0.29
C ILE A 273 -2.05 -6.46 1.02
N ILE A 274 -1.37 -6.02 2.09
CA ILE A 274 -2.00 -5.82 3.40
C ILE A 274 -3.11 -4.77 3.35
N PRO A 275 -2.97 -3.60 2.67
CA PRO A 275 -4.09 -2.66 2.52
C PRO A 275 -5.29 -3.29 1.81
N GLY A 276 -5.04 -4.11 0.77
CA GLY A 276 -6.08 -4.88 0.09
C GLY A 276 -6.82 -5.82 1.04
N MET A 277 -6.10 -6.52 1.92
CA MET A 277 -6.71 -7.37 2.95
C MET A 277 -7.57 -6.58 3.95
N GLY A 278 -7.17 -5.33 4.27
CA GLY A 278 -7.97 -4.41 5.07
C GLY A 278 -9.29 -4.09 4.39
N VAL A 279 -9.23 -3.66 3.12
CA VAL A 279 -10.42 -3.41 2.28
C VAL A 279 -11.35 -4.62 2.25
N ILE A 280 -10.82 -5.82 1.97
CA ILE A 280 -11.63 -7.04 1.89
C ILE A 280 -12.34 -7.34 3.20
N SER A 281 -11.72 -7.03 4.34
CA SER A 281 -12.37 -7.18 5.64
C SER A 281 -13.60 -6.25 5.78
N GLU A 282 -13.49 -5.01 5.32
CA GLU A 282 -14.63 -4.07 5.30
C GLU A 282 -15.74 -4.55 4.35
N LEU A 283 -15.38 -4.98 3.13
CA LEU A 283 -16.34 -5.44 2.14
C LEU A 283 -17.10 -6.69 2.61
N ILE A 284 -16.39 -7.71 3.09
CA ILE A 284 -17.00 -8.95 3.56
C ILE A 284 -17.93 -8.66 4.74
N SER A 285 -17.52 -7.86 5.72
CA SER A 285 -18.35 -7.52 6.86
C SER A 285 -19.61 -6.76 6.43
N THR A 286 -19.47 -5.71 5.62
CA THR A 286 -20.60 -4.90 5.14
C THR A 286 -21.58 -5.72 4.30
N PHE A 287 -21.12 -6.47 3.31
CA PHE A 287 -21.99 -7.21 2.40
C PHE A 287 -22.43 -8.59 2.92
N SER A 288 -22.03 -8.97 4.13
CA SER A 288 -22.59 -10.09 4.88
C SER A 288 -23.51 -9.61 6.01
N GLN A 289 -23.60 -8.30 6.25
CA GLN A 289 -24.32 -7.66 7.35
C GLN A 289 -23.99 -8.35 8.69
N LYS A 290 -22.70 -8.60 8.91
CA LYS A 290 -22.23 -9.40 10.04
C LYS A 290 -20.89 -8.90 10.56
N PRO A 291 -20.71 -8.82 11.91
CA PRO A 291 -19.41 -8.50 12.50
C PRO A 291 -18.34 -9.45 12.01
N LEU A 292 -17.14 -8.91 11.73
CA LEU A 292 -16.04 -9.75 11.26
C LEU A 292 -15.62 -10.74 12.35
N PHE A 293 -15.71 -12.03 12.04
CA PHE A 293 -15.29 -13.08 12.94
C PHE A 293 -13.81 -12.95 13.28
N GLY A 294 -13.47 -13.07 14.58
CA GLY A 294 -12.07 -13.03 15.01
C GLY A 294 -11.36 -11.69 14.78
N TYR A 295 -12.05 -10.56 14.86
CA TYR A 295 -11.53 -9.21 14.60
C TYR A 295 -10.11 -8.98 15.15
N ARG A 296 -9.84 -9.31 16.42
CA ARG A 296 -8.52 -9.10 17.06
C ARG A 296 -7.43 -9.93 16.38
N PHE A 297 -7.72 -11.16 15.99
CA PHE A 297 -6.77 -12.03 15.28
C PHE A 297 -6.44 -11.48 13.89
N VAL A 298 -7.46 -10.93 13.19
CA VAL A 298 -7.25 -10.31 11.88
C VAL A 298 -6.46 -9.01 12.01
N ALA A 299 -6.68 -8.20 13.05
CA ALA A 299 -5.90 -7.00 13.33
C ALA A 299 -4.42 -7.36 13.61
N TYR A 300 -4.16 -8.27 14.55
CA TYR A 300 -2.81 -8.72 14.88
C TYR A 300 -2.10 -9.40 13.71
N SER A 301 -2.82 -10.16 12.88
CA SER A 301 -2.23 -10.79 11.70
C SER A 301 -1.67 -9.77 10.70
N SER A 302 -2.25 -8.57 10.59
CA SER A 302 -1.71 -7.48 9.75
C SER A 302 -0.35 -7.01 10.26
N VAL A 303 -0.21 -6.80 11.56
CA VAL A 303 1.06 -6.40 12.18
C VAL A 303 2.09 -7.53 12.11
N SER A 304 1.65 -8.78 12.35
CA SER A 304 2.53 -9.96 12.24
C SER A 304 3.09 -10.13 10.83
N LEU A 305 2.26 -9.95 9.78
CA LEU A 305 2.72 -9.96 8.39
C LEU A 305 3.76 -8.87 8.12
N ALA A 306 3.54 -7.65 8.64
CA ALA A 306 4.49 -6.56 8.47
C ALA A 306 5.86 -6.90 9.12
N LEU A 307 5.86 -7.47 10.33
CA LEU A 307 7.11 -7.85 11.01
C LEU A 307 7.81 -9.02 10.32
N LEU A 308 7.07 -10.08 9.97
CA LEU A 308 7.64 -11.26 9.30
C LEU A 308 8.19 -10.91 7.91
N SER A 309 7.63 -9.91 7.24
CA SER A 309 8.08 -9.50 5.91
C SER A 309 9.58 -9.14 5.86
N PHE A 310 10.14 -8.64 6.95
CA PHE A 310 11.57 -8.29 7.06
C PHE A 310 12.50 -9.49 7.25
N LEU A 311 11.97 -10.70 7.46
CA LEU A 311 12.76 -11.88 7.80
C LEU A 311 12.85 -12.91 6.68
N VAL A 312 12.18 -12.69 5.55
CA VAL A 312 11.97 -13.75 4.54
C VAL A 312 12.47 -13.41 3.14
N TRP A 313 13.12 -12.26 2.93
CA TRP A 313 13.50 -11.77 1.59
C TRP A 313 14.38 -12.74 0.79
N GLY A 314 15.18 -13.58 1.45
CA GLY A 314 16.16 -14.45 0.79
C GLY A 314 15.55 -15.60 -0.01
N HIS A 315 14.23 -15.85 0.09
CA HIS A 315 13.57 -16.82 -0.80
C HIS A 315 13.53 -16.36 -2.26
N HIS A 316 13.68 -15.06 -2.53
CA HIS A 316 13.87 -14.56 -3.89
C HIS A 316 15.26 -14.86 -4.48
N MET A 317 16.15 -15.46 -3.67
CA MET A 317 17.57 -15.62 -3.96
C MET A 317 18.04 -17.07 -3.82
N PHE A 318 17.14 -18.07 -3.86
CA PHE A 318 17.51 -19.47 -3.64
C PHE A 318 18.53 -20.00 -4.64
N VAL A 319 18.57 -19.45 -5.86
CA VAL A 319 19.54 -19.82 -6.91
C VAL A 319 20.60 -18.73 -7.18
N SER A 320 20.74 -17.74 -6.31
CA SER A 320 21.70 -16.64 -6.49
C SER A 320 23.12 -16.95 -6.03
N GLY A 321 23.35 -18.13 -5.44
CA GLY A 321 24.64 -18.48 -4.86
C GLY A 321 24.77 -18.21 -3.36
N GLN A 322 23.70 -17.82 -2.67
CA GLN A 322 23.72 -17.68 -1.20
C GLN A 322 23.97 -19.05 -0.53
N SER A 323 24.48 -19.04 0.73
CA SER A 323 24.87 -20.26 1.41
C SER A 323 23.70 -21.24 1.60
N ARG A 324 24.01 -22.55 1.64
CA ARG A 324 22.99 -23.59 1.90
C ARG A 324 22.24 -23.37 3.21
N LEU A 325 22.94 -22.92 4.26
CA LEU A 325 22.32 -22.62 5.55
C LEU A 325 21.32 -21.46 5.42
N ALA A 326 21.70 -20.38 4.74
CA ALA A 326 20.82 -19.24 4.49
C ALA A 326 19.57 -19.68 3.73
N ASN A 327 19.72 -20.46 2.66
CA ASN A 327 18.61 -21.01 1.89
C ASN A 327 17.64 -21.82 2.78
N MET A 328 18.15 -22.70 3.65
CA MET A 328 17.31 -23.49 4.55
C MET A 328 16.57 -22.60 5.56
N VAL A 329 17.23 -21.61 6.14
CA VAL A 329 16.63 -20.68 7.10
C VAL A 329 15.54 -19.84 6.45
N PHE A 330 15.81 -19.25 5.27
CA PHE A 330 14.82 -18.48 4.54
C PHE A 330 13.63 -19.33 4.06
N SER A 331 13.86 -20.58 3.67
CA SER A 331 12.77 -21.51 3.34
C SER A 331 11.87 -21.76 4.55
N ALA A 332 12.44 -22.09 5.71
CA ALA A 332 11.68 -22.31 6.94
C ALA A 332 10.91 -21.04 7.41
N LEU A 333 11.56 -19.88 7.39
CA LEU A 333 10.92 -18.61 7.77
C LEU A 333 9.78 -18.23 6.82
N THR A 334 9.91 -18.51 5.53
CA THR A 334 8.87 -18.21 4.53
C THR A 334 7.56 -18.92 4.84
N PHE A 335 7.59 -20.15 5.36
CA PHE A 335 6.37 -20.85 5.78
C PHE A 335 5.62 -20.15 6.90
N THR A 336 6.32 -19.45 7.80
CA THR A 336 5.68 -18.75 8.93
C THR A 336 4.73 -17.65 8.47
N VAL A 337 4.94 -17.07 7.29
CA VAL A 337 4.07 -16.06 6.67
C VAL A 337 2.70 -16.62 6.29
N GLY A 338 2.62 -17.93 6.03
CA GLY A 338 1.35 -18.61 5.75
C GLY A 338 0.38 -18.54 6.93
N ILE A 339 0.87 -18.52 8.18
CA ILE A 339 0.03 -18.55 9.39
C ILE A 339 -0.86 -17.30 9.49
N PRO A 340 -0.33 -16.06 9.54
CA PRO A 340 -1.17 -14.86 9.64
C PRO A 340 -2.03 -14.64 8.38
N SER A 341 -1.62 -15.12 7.21
CA SER A 341 -2.42 -15.08 5.99
C SER A 341 -3.62 -16.04 6.09
N ALA A 342 -3.41 -17.26 6.56
CA ALA A 342 -4.47 -18.25 6.79
C ALA A 342 -5.49 -17.77 7.84
N ILE A 343 -5.03 -17.12 8.92
CA ILE A 343 -5.90 -16.52 9.92
C ILE A 343 -6.92 -15.59 9.24
N LYS A 344 -6.48 -14.73 8.33
CA LYS A 344 -7.39 -13.82 7.60
C LYS A 344 -8.39 -14.58 6.74
N VAL A 345 -7.93 -15.50 5.91
CA VAL A 345 -8.79 -16.28 5.00
C VAL A 345 -9.86 -17.05 5.77
N PHE A 346 -9.48 -17.76 6.83
CA PHE A 346 -10.44 -18.51 7.65
C PHE A 346 -11.45 -17.60 8.35
N ASN A 347 -11.03 -16.43 8.84
CA ASN A 347 -11.94 -15.50 9.49
C ASN A 347 -12.91 -14.84 8.49
N TRP A 348 -12.48 -14.57 7.24
CA TRP A 348 -13.37 -14.10 6.18
C TRP A 348 -14.42 -15.17 5.82
N VAL A 349 -14.01 -16.42 5.64
CA VAL A 349 -14.94 -17.54 5.37
C VAL A 349 -15.92 -17.73 6.54
N ALA A 350 -15.45 -17.65 7.80
CA ALA A 350 -16.31 -17.73 8.97
C ALA A 350 -17.28 -16.54 9.08
N THR A 351 -16.91 -15.37 8.58
CA THR A 351 -17.79 -14.21 8.51
C THR A 351 -18.90 -14.42 7.48
N LEU A 352 -18.55 -14.96 6.30
CA LEU A 352 -19.52 -15.30 5.25
C LEU A 352 -20.53 -16.36 5.72
N TYR A 353 -20.09 -17.31 6.54
CA TYR A 353 -20.96 -18.39 7.01
C TYR A 353 -22.14 -17.85 7.84
N LYS A 354 -23.38 -18.12 7.38
CA LYS A 354 -24.63 -17.61 7.96
C LYS A 354 -24.74 -16.07 7.97
N GLY A 355 -24.06 -15.36 7.06
CA GLY A 355 -24.27 -13.95 6.82
C GLY A 355 -25.40 -13.70 5.81
N ASP A 356 -25.99 -12.50 5.83
CA ASP A 356 -26.90 -12.01 4.78
C ASP A 356 -26.08 -11.54 3.58
N ILE A 357 -25.78 -12.46 2.66
CA ILE A 357 -24.86 -12.22 1.54
C ILE A 357 -25.53 -11.39 0.45
N ARG A 358 -25.08 -10.15 0.29
CA ARG A 358 -25.55 -9.21 -0.73
C ARG A 358 -24.56 -9.12 -1.90
N LEU A 359 -24.91 -9.72 -3.03
CA LEU A 359 -24.05 -9.79 -4.22
C LEU A 359 -24.06 -8.49 -5.04
N LYS A 360 -23.68 -7.38 -4.40
CA LYS A 360 -23.37 -6.10 -5.07
C LYS A 360 -21.95 -6.15 -5.65
N THR A 361 -21.65 -5.24 -6.58
CA THR A 361 -20.34 -5.22 -7.28
C THR A 361 -19.12 -5.30 -6.35
N PRO A 362 -19.04 -4.54 -5.22
CA PRO A 362 -17.88 -4.66 -4.33
C PRO A 362 -17.74 -6.06 -3.71
N MET A 363 -18.86 -6.74 -3.42
CA MET A 363 -18.84 -8.11 -2.88
C MET A 363 -18.33 -9.13 -3.90
N LEU A 364 -18.64 -8.96 -5.20
CA LEU A 364 -18.09 -9.83 -6.24
C LEU A 364 -16.57 -9.72 -6.31
N TYR A 365 -16.01 -8.51 -6.16
CA TYR A 365 -14.58 -8.33 -6.05
C TYR A 365 -14.00 -8.95 -4.77
N ALA A 366 -14.70 -8.86 -3.64
CA ALA A 366 -14.26 -9.48 -2.38
C ALA A 366 -14.22 -11.02 -2.48
N LEU A 367 -15.23 -11.64 -3.07
CA LEU A 367 -15.27 -13.09 -3.31
C LEU A 367 -14.20 -13.52 -4.32
N SER A 368 -13.99 -12.73 -5.38
CA SER A 368 -12.89 -12.94 -6.33
C SER A 368 -11.53 -12.89 -5.64
N PHE A 369 -11.29 -11.87 -4.82
CA PHE A 369 -10.07 -11.76 -4.01
C PHE A 369 -9.87 -13.01 -3.15
N LEU A 370 -10.88 -13.43 -2.41
CA LEU A 370 -10.78 -14.56 -1.49
C LEU A 370 -10.29 -15.84 -2.22
N LEU A 371 -10.86 -16.13 -3.38
CA LEU A 371 -10.46 -17.31 -4.17
C LEU A 371 -9.07 -17.13 -4.79
N LEU A 372 -8.82 -16.00 -5.44
CA LEU A 372 -7.56 -15.74 -6.14
C LEU A 372 -6.38 -15.62 -5.16
N PHE A 373 -6.58 -14.97 -4.01
CA PHE A 373 -5.58 -14.90 -2.95
C PHE A 373 -5.29 -16.29 -2.35
N THR A 374 -6.29 -17.15 -2.19
CA THR A 374 -6.07 -18.52 -1.71
C THR A 374 -5.19 -19.32 -2.67
N ILE A 375 -5.45 -19.24 -3.97
CA ILE A 375 -4.59 -19.88 -4.99
C ILE A 375 -3.19 -19.25 -4.96
N GLY A 376 -3.10 -17.93 -4.95
CA GLY A 376 -1.83 -17.21 -4.87
C GLY A 376 -1.00 -17.57 -3.63
N GLY A 377 -1.63 -17.62 -2.46
CA GLY A 377 -0.97 -17.97 -1.19
C GLY A 377 -0.48 -19.43 -1.18
N LEU A 378 -1.30 -20.37 -1.63
CA LEU A 378 -0.91 -21.79 -1.71
C LEU A 378 0.25 -22.01 -2.69
N THR A 379 0.21 -21.38 -3.87
CA THR A 379 1.32 -21.46 -4.84
C THR A 379 2.59 -20.79 -4.33
N GLY A 380 2.46 -19.78 -3.46
CA GLY A 380 3.57 -19.17 -2.74
C GLY A 380 4.26 -20.12 -1.76
N LEU A 381 3.51 -21.00 -1.11
CA LEU A 381 4.11 -22.05 -0.27
C LEU A 381 4.96 -23.02 -1.11
N PHE A 382 4.54 -23.36 -2.33
CA PHE A 382 5.38 -24.18 -3.23
C PHE A 382 6.69 -23.47 -3.56
N LEU A 383 6.68 -22.19 -3.90
CA LEU A 383 7.88 -21.40 -4.18
C LEU A 383 8.73 -21.15 -2.91
N GLY A 384 8.14 -21.20 -1.71
CA GLY A 384 8.85 -21.14 -0.45
C GLY A 384 9.64 -22.42 -0.12
N ILE A 385 9.34 -23.57 -0.77
CA ILE A 385 10.08 -24.81 -0.60
C ILE A 385 11.34 -24.78 -1.46
N LEU A 386 12.51 -24.74 -0.83
CA LEU A 386 13.79 -24.66 -1.52
C LEU A 386 13.94 -25.70 -2.64
N SER A 387 13.63 -26.96 -2.36
CA SER A 387 13.76 -28.06 -3.34
C SER A 387 12.79 -27.97 -4.52
N VAL A 388 11.66 -27.29 -4.35
CA VAL A 388 10.67 -27.05 -5.40
C VAL A 388 11.05 -25.80 -6.20
N ASP A 389 11.46 -24.73 -5.52
CA ASP A 389 11.80 -23.46 -6.18
C ASP A 389 12.99 -23.58 -7.13
N VAL A 390 13.98 -24.42 -6.83
CA VAL A 390 15.11 -24.69 -7.73
C VAL A 390 14.63 -25.08 -9.16
N HIS A 391 13.48 -25.74 -9.28
CA HIS A 391 12.89 -26.12 -10.57
C HIS A 391 11.92 -25.09 -11.14
N LEU A 392 11.32 -24.25 -10.28
CA LEU A 392 10.31 -23.28 -10.68
C LEU A 392 10.84 -21.86 -10.81
N HIS A 393 12.05 -21.60 -10.25
CA HIS A 393 12.68 -20.28 -10.26
C HIS A 393 12.82 -19.75 -11.69
N ASP A 394 12.51 -18.47 -11.90
CA ASP A 394 12.54 -17.80 -13.21
C ASP A 394 11.71 -18.48 -14.31
N THR A 395 10.71 -19.28 -13.96
CA THR A 395 9.71 -19.83 -14.89
C THR A 395 8.40 -19.02 -14.88
N TYR A 396 7.47 -19.34 -15.79
CA TYR A 396 6.12 -18.79 -15.81
C TYR A 396 5.29 -19.17 -14.58
N PHE A 397 5.70 -20.16 -13.79
CA PHE A 397 5.06 -20.46 -12.50
C PHE A 397 5.18 -19.29 -11.52
N VAL A 398 6.37 -18.69 -11.45
CA VAL A 398 6.61 -17.48 -10.64
C VAL A 398 5.76 -16.31 -11.12
N VAL A 399 5.64 -16.14 -12.45
CA VAL A 399 4.81 -15.09 -13.06
C VAL A 399 3.33 -15.26 -12.66
N ALA A 400 2.80 -16.48 -12.79
CA ALA A 400 1.44 -16.79 -12.37
C ALA A 400 1.24 -16.51 -10.89
N HIS A 401 2.14 -17.01 -10.02
CA HIS A 401 2.06 -16.83 -8.57
C HIS A 401 1.96 -15.36 -8.18
N PHE A 402 2.93 -14.52 -8.58
CA PHE A 402 2.91 -13.14 -8.12
C PHE A 402 1.76 -12.33 -8.73
N HIS A 403 1.27 -12.67 -9.94
CA HIS A 403 0.07 -12.05 -10.48
C HIS A 403 -1.19 -12.45 -9.69
N TYR A 404 -1.31 -13.69 -9.20
CA TYR A 404 -2.42 -14.09 -8.31
C TYR A 404 -2.43 -13.27 -7.02
N VAL A 405 -1.25 -12.96 -6.45
CA VAL A 405 -1.15 -12.16 -5.23
C VAL A 405 -1.27 -10.66 -5.52
N MET A 406 -0.58 -10.14 -6.55
CA MET A 406 -0.53 -8.70 -6.81
C MET A 406 -1.76 -8.22 -7.60
N MET A 407 -2.02 -8.80 -8.76
CA MET A 407 -3.12 -8.37 -9.64
C MET A 407 -4.44 -9.02 -9.21
N GLY A 408 -4.47 -10.35 -9.09
CA GLY A 408 -5.65 -11.13 -8.70
C GLY A 408 -6.15 -10.84 -7.28
N SER A 409 -5.30 -10.26 -6.45
CA SER A 409 -5.66 -9.88 -5.08
C SER A 409 -5.61 -8.37 -4.90
N THR A 410 -4.44 -7.74 -4.91
CA THR A 410 -4.33 -6.31 -4.57
C THR A 410 -5.11 -5.40 -5.54
N LEU A 411 -4.97 -5.59 -6.85
CA LEU A 411 -5.70 -4.76 -7.81
C LEU A 411 -7.20 -5.08 -7.80
N VAL A 412 -7.59 -6.33 -7.59
CA VAL A 412 -9.00 -6.72 -7.39
C VAL A 412 -9.58 -6.08 -6.14
N ALA A 413 -8.83 -6.04 -5.02
CA ALA A 413 -9.23 -5.30 -3.82
C ALA A 413 -9.32 -3.79 -4.07
N PHE A 414 -8.40 -3.21 -4.84
CA PHE A 414 -8.45 -1.80 -5.23
C PHE A 414 -9.70 -1.49 -6.05
N LEU A 415 -10.05 -2.34 -7.03
CA LEU A 415 -11.29 -2.18 -7.81
C LEU A 415 -12.52 -2.34 -6.91
N GLY A 416 -12.54 -3.30 -5.99
CA GLY A 416 -13.61 -3.46 -5.00
C GLY A 416 -13.76 -2.23 -4.12
N ALA A 417 -12.66 -1.71 -3.60
CA ALA A 417 -12.61 -0.49 -2.79
C ALA A 417 -13.09 0.74 -3.56
N LEU A 418 -12.65 0.87 -4.82
CA LEU A 418 -13.05 1.95 -5.69
C LEU A 418 -14.57 1.96 -5.90
N HIS A 419 -15.20 0.80 -6.14
CA HIS A 419 -16.65 0.69 -6.26
C HIS A 419 -17.38 0.90 -4.92
N TYR A 420 -16.80 0.44 -3.81
CA TYR A 420 -17.38 0.59 -2.47
C TYR A 420 -17.43 2.04 -2.03
N TRP A 421 -16.33 2.77 -2.14
CA TRP A 421 -16.23 4.15 -1.69
C TRP A 421 -16.52 5.19 -2.77
N TRP A 422 -16.69 4.80 -4.05
CA TRP A 422 -17.05 5.71 -5.14
C TRP A 422 -18.27 6.57 -4.82
N PRO A 423 -19.39 6.02 -4.33
CA PRO A 423 -20.53 6.81 -3.95
C PRO A 423 -20.18 7.85 -2.87
N LYS A 424 -19.34 7.47 -1.89
CA LYS A 424 -18.98 8.33 -0.75
C LYS A 424 -18.24 9.59 -1.20
N PHE A 425 -17.20 9.47 -2.02
CA PHE A 425 -16.39 10.63 -2.36
C PHE A 425 -16.84 11.37 -3.62
N THR A 426 -17.70 10.78 -4.46
CA THR A 426 -18.24 11.43 -5.66
C THR A 426 -19.68 11.91 -5.50
N GLY A 427 -20.44 11.34 -4.56
CA GLY A 427 -21.88 11.57 -4.43
C GLY A 427 -22.72 10.94 -5.55
N ARG A 428 -22.16 10.01 -6.34
CA ARG A 428 -22.80 9.40 -7.50
C ARG A 428 -22.69 7.87 -7.47
N MET A 429 -23.81 7.21 -7.81
CA MET A 429 -23.85 5.77 -8.04
C MET A 429 -23.45 5.45 -9.48
N TYR A 430 -22.73 4.34 -9.67
CA TYR A 430 -22.45 3.76 -10.98
C TYR A 430 -23.53 2.75 -11.39
N PRO A 431 -23.61 2.32 -12.68
CA PRO A 431 -24.57 1.30 -13.12
C PRO A 431 -24.16 -0.08 -12.59
N GLU A 432 -24.90 -0.57 -11.60
CA GLU A 432 -24.61 -1.80 -10.86
C GLU A 432 -24.54 -3.05 -11.76
N SER A 433 -25.43 -3.16 -12.77
CA SER A 433 -25.41 -4.28 -13.70
C SER A 433 -24.10 -4.37 -14.49
N LEU A 434 -23.61 -3.22 -14.98
CA LEU A 434 -22.35 -3.15 -15.71
C LEU A 434 -21.15 -3.41 -14.77
N GLY A 435 -21.24 -2.94 -13.52
CA GLY A 435 -20.28 -3.25 -12.47
C GLY A 435 -20.13 -4.76 -12.24
N LYS A 436 -21.26 -5.48 -12.14
CA LYS A 436 -21.26 -6.95 -11.99
C LYS A 436 -20.68 -7.67 -13.21
N ILE A 437 -21.02 -7.23 -14.42
CA ILE A 437 -20.48 -7.80 -15.68
C ILE A 437 -18.96 -7.63 -15.69
N CYS A 438 -18.46 -6.43 -15.40
CA CYS A 438 -17.03 -6.16 -15.40
C CYS A 438 -16.30 -6.91 -14.29
N ALA A 439 -16.85 -7.01 -13.08
CA ALA A 439 -16.25 -7.79 -11.99
C ALA A 439 -16.13 -9.27 -12.37
N THR A 440 -17.16 -9.83 -13.00
CA THR A 440 -17.16 -11.20 -13.54
C THR A 440 -16.12 -11.36 -14.65
N GLY A 441 -16.06 -10.39 -15.58
CA GLY A 441 -15.07 -10.38 -16.66
C GLY A 441 -13.62 -10.27 -16.14
N VAL A 442 -13.38 -9.49 -15.10
CA VAL A 442 -12.07 -9.44 -14.41
C VAL A 442 -11.70 -10.80 -13.84
N PHE A 443 -12.62 -11.47 -13.14
CA PHE A 443 -12.37 -12.78 -12.55
C PHE A 443 -12.03 -13.85 -13.59
N PHE A 444 -12.86 -14.00 -14.62
CA PHE A 444 -12.64 -15.04 -15.64
C PHE A 444 -11.46 -14.70 -16.56
N GLY A 445 -11.33 -13.43 -16.97
CA GLY A 445 -10.20 -12.98 -17.79
C GLY A 445 -8.87 -13.17 -17.07
N PHE A 446 -8.83 -12.90 -15.76
CA PHE A 446 -7.66 -13.13 -14.93
C PHE A 446 -7.26 -14.62 -14.89
N ASN A 447 -8.20 -15.50 -14.56
CA ASN A 447 -7.92 -16.94 -14.49
C ASN A 447 -7.49 -17.50 -15.86
N LEU A 448 -8.17 -17.09 -16.95
CA LEU A 448 -7.79 -17.51 -18.30
C LEU A 448 -6.38 -17.03 -18.69
N THR A 449 -5.95 -15.88 -18.15
CA THR A 449 -4.60 -15.36 -18.37
C THR A 449 -3.55 -16.18 -17.62
N PHE A 450 -3.75 -16.42 -16.33
CA PHE A 450 -2.66 -16.85 -15.44
C PHE A 450 -2.69 -18.33 -15.05
N LEU A 451 -3.83 -19.04 -15.08
CA LEU A 451 -3.84 -20.50 -14.87
C LEU A 451 -3.00 -21.26 -15.88
N PRO A 452 -3.07 -20.96 -17.21
CA PRO A 452 -2.20 -21.61 -18.19
C PRO A 452 -0.70 -21.40 -17.92
N GLN A 453 -0.34 -20.26 -17.28
CA GLN A 453 1.04 -19.93 -16.97
C GLN A 453 1.61 -20.80 -15.85
N PHE A 454 0.80 -21.27 -14.90
CA PHE A 454 1.26 -22.31 -13.94
C PHE A 454 1.67 -23.59 -14.66
N VAL A 455 0.87 -24.00 -15.64
CA VAL A 455 1.16 -25.21 -16.41
C VAL A 455 2.43 -25.04 -17.24
N MET A 456 2.60 -23.89 -17.92
CA MET A 456 3.83 -23.60 -18.68
C MET A 456 5.05 -23.61 -17.78
N GLY A 457 4.98 -22.93 -16.63
CA GLY A 457 6.10 -22.86 -15.69
C GLY A 457 6.46 -24.20 -15.08
N ALA A 458 5.46 -25.03 -14.69
CA ALA A 458 5.70 -26.38 -14.21
C ALA A 458 6.32 -27.32 -15.27
N ARG A 459 6.17 -26.99 -16.56
CA ARG A 459 6.82 -27.66 -17.68
C ARG A 459 8.18 -27.05 -18.05
N GLY A 460 8.69 -26.11 -17.25
CA GLY A 460 10.02 -25.52 -17.41
C GLY A 460 10.10 -24.33 -18.37
N MET A 461 8.97 -23.74 -18.82
CA MET A 461 9.05 -22.56 -19.65
C MET A 461 9.62 -21.36 -18.86
N PRO A 462 10.77 -20.76 -19.29
CA PRO A 462 11.36 -19.60 -18.63
C PRO A 462 10.48 -18.35 -18.83
N ARG A 463 10.52 -17.41 -17.88
CA ARG A 463 9.90 -16.09 -18.01
C ARG A 463 10.81 -15.11 -18.76
N ARG A 464 10.23 -14.02 -19.28
CA ARG A 464 10.95 -12.92 -19.97
C ARG A 464 11.54 -13.30 -21.34
N TYR A 465 11.16 -14.43 -21.91
CA TYR A 465 11.61 -14.85 -23.24
C TYR A 465 10.69 -14.26 -24.32
N TRP A 466 11.27 -13.66 -25.33
CA TRP A 466 10.58 -13.10 -26.49
C TRP A 466 10.07 -14.19 -27.44
N ASP A 467 10.82 -15.29 -27.59
CA ASP A 467 10.49 -16.45 -28.41
C ASP A 467 10.41 -17.71 -27.56
N TYR A 468 9.70 -18.74 -28.01
CA TYR A 468 9.43 -19.93 -27.23
C TYR A 468 9.15 -21.18 -28.09
N ASP A 469 9.31 -22.38 -27.50
CA ASP A 469 9.02 -23.65 -28.13
C ASP A 469 7.52 -23.78 -28.47
N PRO A 470 7.16 -24.21 -29.72
CA PRO A 470 5.79 -24.35 -30.19
C PRO A 470 4.85 -25.16 -29.27
N GLN A 471 5.38 -26.06 -28.43
CA GLN A 471 4.57 -26.82 -27.45
C GLN A 471 3.82 -25.92 -26.44
N TYR A 472 4.27 -24.68 -26.22
CA TYR A 472 3.65 -23.73 -25.31
C TYR A 472 2.62 -22.80 -25.98
N GLN A 473 2.48 -22.85 -27.32
CA GLN A 473 1.66 -21.89 -28.08
C GLN A 473 0.21 -21.83 -27.60
N ILE A 474 -0.43 -22.96 -27.40
CA ILE A 474 -1.85 -22.97 -26.94
C ILE A 474 -2.02 -22.27 -25.59
N PHE A 475 -1.08 -22.42 -24.66
CA PHE A 475 -1.14 -21.77 -23.35
C PHE A 475 -0.95 -20.26 -23.47
N HIS A 476 -0.07 -19.80 -24.38
CA HIS A 476 0.11 -18.38 -24.67
C HIS A 476 -1.11 -17.77 -25.32
N GLN A 477 -1.77 -18.49 -26.25
CA GLN A 477 -3.02 -18.05 -26.89
C GLN A 477 -4.14 -17.90 -25.85
N LEU A 478 -4.36 -18.89 -24.98
CA LEU A 478 -5.32 -18.80 -23.89
C LEU A 478 -5.02 -17.62 -22.96
N SER A 479 -3.75 -17.45 -22.57
CA SER A 479 -3.32 -16.32 -21.74
C SER A 479 -3.56 -14.97 -22.43
N THR A 480 -3.39 -14.88 -23.74
CA THR A 480 -3.60 -13.65 -24.51
C THR A 480 -5.09 -13.31 -24.61
N ILE A 481 -5.95 -14.28 -24.92
CA ILE A 481 -7.40 -14.08 -24.91
C ILE A 481 -7.87 -13.61 -23.54
N GLY A 482 -7.40 -14.28 -22.46
CA GLY A 482 -7.69 -13.89 -21.10
C GLY A 482 -7.28 -12.45 -20.79
N ALA A 483 -6.08 -12.04 -21.22
CA ALA A 483 -5.55 -10.69 -21.00
C ALA A 483 -6.40 -9.61 -21.70
N TYR A 484 -6.91 -9.88 -22.90
CA TYR A 484 -7.83 -8.95 -23.57
C TYR A 484 -9.17 -8.85 -22.85
N VAL A 485 -9.78 -9.97 -22.42
CA VAL A 485 -11.01 -9.95 -21.62
C VAL A 485 -10.81 -9.16 -20.32
N LEU A 486 -9.70 -9.39 -19.65
CA LEU A 486 -9.30 -8.69 -18.43
C LEU A 486 -9.12 -7.18 -18.66
N GLY A 487 -8.35 -6.81 -19.68
CA GLY A 487 -8.07 -5.42 -20.03
C GLY A 487 -9.34 -4.65 -20.42
N ILE A 488 -10.23 -5.24 -21.24
CA ILE A 488 -11.51 -4.64 -21.62
C ILE A 488 -12.38 -4.45 -20.37
N SER A 489 -12.45 -5.43 -19.48
CA SER A 489 -13.26 -5.35 -18.26
C SER A 489 -12.81 -4.24 -17.32
N ILE A 490 -11.47 -4.11 -17.11
CA ILE A 490 -10.90 -3.03 -16.29
C ILE A 490 -11.11 -1.67 -16.95
N PHE A 491 -10.83 -1.54 -18.25
CA PHE A 491 -11.01 -0.30 -18.99
C PHE A 491 -12.47 0.17 -18.94
N THR A 492 -13.41 -0.76 -19.18
CA THR A 492 -14.84 -0.47 -19.09
C THR A 492 -15.22 -0.03 -17.67
N SER A 493 -14.63 -0.64 -16.63
CA SER A 493 -14.86 -0.23 -15.23
C SER A 493 -14.45 1.22 -15.00
N VAL A 494 -13.28 1.62 -15.48
CA VAL A 494 -12.82 3.01 -15.39
C VAL A 494 -13.76 3.94 -16.15
N VAL A 495 -14.15 3.58 -17.37
CA VAL A 495 -15.02 4.42 -18.23
C VAL A 495 -16.38 4.65 -17.58
N TYR A 496 -17.08 3.61 -17.10
CA TYR A 496 -18.41 3.84 -16.53
C TYR A 496 -18.37 4.53 -15.16
N LEU A 497 -17.32 4.32 -14.37
CA LEU A 497 -17.13 5.07 -13.13
C LEU A 497 -17.01 6.56 -13.43
N PHE A 498 -16.16 6.96 -14.38
CA PHE A 498 -16.09 8.36 -14.78
C PHE A 498 -17.40 8.87 -15.40
N ALA A 499 -18.05 8.10 -16.30
CA ALA A 499 -19.35 8.48 -16.87
C ALA A 499 -20.42 8.69 -15.79
N SER A 500 -20.35 7.96 -14.67
CA SER A 500 -21.28 8.11 -13.56
C SER A 500 -21.21 9.49 -12.86
N LEU A 501 -20.10 10.22 -13.00
CA LEU A 501 -19.97 11.59 -12.46
C LEU A 501 -21.02 12.54 -13.09
N TRP A 502 -21.41 12.30 -14.33
CA TRP A 502 -22.41 13.10 -15.04
C TRP A 502 -23.80 12.44 -15.06
N ASN A 503 -23.86 11.15 -15.31
CA ASN A 503 -25.11 10.43 -15.57
C ASN A 503 -25.59 9.55 -14.40
N GLY A 504 -24.76 9.39 -13.35
CA GLY A 504 -25.08 8.53 -12.20
C GLY A 504 -26.18 9.12 -11.33
N LYS A 505 -27.00 8.26 -10.73
CA LYS A 505 -27.95 8.65 -9.69
C LYS A 505 -27.20 9.27 -8.51
N LYS A 506 -27.84 10.21 -7.79
CA LYS A 506 -27.28 10.70 -6.53
C LYS A 506 -27.16 9.54 -5.54
N ALA A 507 -26.03 9.46 -4.88
CA ALA A 507 -25.80 8.45 -3.86
C ALA A 507 -26.44 8.87 -2.53
N ALA A 508 -26.99 7.91 -1.81
CA ALA A 508 -27.35 8.09 -0.41
C ALA A 508 -26.09 8.29 0.48
N ARG A 509 -26.29 8.77 1.70
CA ARG A 509 -25.21 8.89 2.69
C ARG A 509 -24.54 7.53 2.93
N ASN A 510 -25.33 6.48 3.05
CA ASN A 510 -24.90 5.10 3.23
C ASN A 510 -25.68 4.17 2.29
N PRO A 511 -25.15 3.87 1.07
CA PRO A 511 -25.87 3.03 0.12
C PRO A 511 -25.70 1.52 0.38
N TRP A 512 -24.82 1.13 1.30
CA TRP A 512 -24.42 -0.26 1.49
C TRP A 512 -24.79 -0.85 2.84
N GLY A 513 -25.24 -0.04 3.80
CA GLY A 513 -25.42 -0.45 5.19
C GLY A 513 -24.09 -0.63 5.94
N GLY A 514 -23.05 0.08 5.57
CA GLY A 514 -21.77 0.06 6.29
C GLY A 514 -21.88 0.69 7.67
N SER A 515 -21.24 0.09 8.67
CA SER A 515 -21.35 0.52 10.07
C SER A 515 -20.22 1.43 10.56
N SER A 516 -19.17 1.62 9.77
CA SER A 516 -17.99 2.43 10.11
C SER A 516 -18.25 3.94 9.89
N LEU A 517 -17.37 4.78 10.49
CA LEU A 517 -17.60 6.24 10.58
C LEU A 517 -17.70 6.95 9.22
N GLU A 518 -17.03 6.46 8.19
CA GLU A 518 -17.12 7.07 6.86
C GLU A 518 -18.56 7.09 6.30
N TRP A 519 -19.40 6.15 6.74
CA TRP A 519 -20.80 6.10 6.34
C TRP A 519 -21.72 7.02 7.14
N GLN A 520 -21.20 7.62 8.23
CA GLN A 520 -21.87 8.68 8.97
C GLN A 520 -21.53 10.08 8.42
N ALA A 521 -20.42 10.23 7.70
CA ALA A 521 -20.05 11.48 7.04
C ALA A 521 -21.02 11.86 5.91
N PRO A 522 -21.20 13.15 5.58
CA PRO A 522 -21.92 13.60 4.40
C PRO A 522 -21.40 12.96 3.10
N THR A 523 -22.22 12.96 2.05
CA THR A 523 -21.89 12.36 0.76
C THR A 523 -22.12 13.35 -0.37
N PRO A 524 -21.07 13.92 -1.01
CA PRO A 524 -19.64 13.85 -0.64
C PRO A 524 -19.32 14.49 0.73
N PRO A 525 -18.18 14.12 1.37
CA PRO A 525 -17.79 14.70 2.66
C PRO A 525 -17.51 16.22 2.55
N THR A 526 -17.73 16.93 3.64
CA THR A 526 -17.34 18.33 3.79
C THR A 526 -15.81 18.49 3.86
N LEU A 527 -15.30 19.72 3.90
CA LEU A 527 -13.86 19.97 4.02
C LEU A 527 -13.25 19.32 5.28
N TYR A 528 -13.99 19.31 6.38
CA TYR A 528 -13.57 18.74 7.67
C TYR A 528 -14.12 17.34 7.94
N ASN A 529 -14.65 16.68 6.93
CA ASN A 529 -15.21 15.32 6.94
C ASN A 529 -16.58 15.20 7.61
N PHE A 530 -16.82 15.92 8.72
CA PHE A 530 -18.07 15.89 9.46
C PHE A 530 -18.53 17.31 9.75
N GLU A 531 -19.84 17.57 9.67
CA GLU A 531 -20.43 18.86 10.04
C GLU A 531 -20.43 19.05 11.56
N LYS A 532 -20.61 17.97 12.30
CA LYS A 532 -20.56 17.90 13.76
C LYS A 532 -19.70 16.71 14.18
N PRO A 533 -19.15 16.69 15.41
CA PRO A 533 -18.41 15.55 15.92
C PRO A 533 -19.25 14.25 15.81
N PRO A 534 -18.71 13.19 15.15
CA PRO A 534 -19.45 11.94 15.02
C PRO A 534 -19.57 11.25 16.38
N ILE A 535 -20.67 10.56 16.60
CA ILE A 535 -20.83 9.68 17.74
C ILE A 535 -20.12 8.37 17.43
N LEU A 536 -19.29 7.90 18.37
CA LEU A 536 -18.64 6.61 18.26
C LEU A 536 -19.64 5.50 18.63
N HIS A 537 -19.92 4.66 17.67
CA HIS A 537 -20.73 3.45 17.86
C HIS A 537 -19.84 2.22 17.99
N GLU A 538 -20.44 1.10 18.40
CA GLU A 538 -19.77 -0.19 18.36
C GLU A 538 -19.40 -0.55 16.91
N LEU A 539 -18.12 -0.93 16.71
CA LEU A 539 -17.59 -1.25 15.40
C LEU A 539 -18.25 -2.54 14.87
N TYR A 540 -18.67 -2.52 13.61
CA TYR A 540 -19.32 -3.62 12.91
C TYR A 540 -20.66 -4.07 13.56
N ASN A 541 -21.35 -3.18 14.27
CA ASN A 541 -22.71 -3.44 14.74
C ASN A 541 -23.70 -3.21 13.58
N TYR A 542 -24.12 -4.28 12.94
CA TYR A 542 -25.11 -4.27 11.84
C TYR A 542 -26.55 -4.42 12.34
N ASP A 543 -26.79 -4.83 13.57
CA ASP A 543 -28.13 -4.89 14.17
C ASP A 543 -28.76 -3.49 14.32
N ASP A 544 -27.91 -2.46 14.31
CA ASP A 544 -28.31 -1.05 14.36
C ASP A 544 -28.58 -0.44 12.96
N MET A 545 -28.40 -1.21 11.87
CA MET A 545 -28.55 -0.75 10.50
C MET A 545 -29.87 -1.23 9.90
N VAL A 546 -30.65 -0.31 9.31
CA VAL A 546 -31.93 -0.60 8.66
C VAL A 546 -31.94 -0.04 7.23
N GLU A 547 -32.36 -0.85 6.27
CA GLU A 547 -32.59 -0.40 4.90
C GLU A 547 -34.00 0.23 4.84
N VAL A 548 -34.04 1.57 4.66
CA VAL A 548 -35.30 2.32 4.62
C VAL A 548 -35.86 2.40 3.20
N GLU A 549 -35.00 2.40 2.21
CA GLU A 549 -35.30 2.31 0.77
C GLU A 549 -34.18 1.52 0.08
N GLU A 550 -34.40 1.10 -1.16
CA GLU A 550 -33.36 0.42 -1.95
C GLU A 550 -32.08 1.27 -2.04
N ASP A 551 -30.95 0.71 -1.58
CA ASP A 551 -29.64 1.38 -1.51
C ASP A 551 -29.65 2.65 -0.62
N VAL A 552 -30.54 2.71 0.40
CA VAL A 552 -30.58 3.78 1.42
C VAL A 552 -30.65 3.14 2.80
N TRP A 553 -29.58 3.24 3.54
CA TRP A 553 -29.47 2.69 4.88
C TRP A 553 -29.33 3.78 5.92
N GLU A 554 -30.01 3.59 7.04
CA GLU A 554 -29.95 4.47 8.19
C GLU A 554 -29.61 3.66 9.45
N ARG A 555 -29.11 4.37 10.45
CA ARG A 555 -28.81 3.82 11.75
C ARG A 555 -29.95 4.15 12.71
N ASN A 556 -30.39 3.15 13.49
CA ASN A 556 -31.44 3.36 14.51
C ASN A 556 -30.97 4.30 15.63
N THR A 557 -29.68 4.26 15.96
CA THR A 557 -29.08 5.16 16.94
C THR A 557 -28.64 6.47 16.30
N PRO A 558 -28.76 7.63 17.01
CA PRO A 558 -28.36 8.93 16.46
C PRO A 558 -26.87 8.99 16.07
N ILE A 559 -26.57 9.53 14.90
CA ILE A 559 -25.20 9.72 14.39
C ILE A 559 -24.57 11.04 14.81
N GLU A 560 -25.39 12.00 15.31
CA GLU A 560 -24.96 13.34 15.73
C GLU A 560 -25.42 13.61 17.18
N ALA A 561 -24.62 14.34 17.93
CA ALA A 561 -25.02 14.75 19.29
C ALA A 561 -26.26 15.67 19.23
N PRO A 562 -27.22 15.51 20.17
CA PRO A 562 -28.41 16.36 20.23
C PRO A 562 -28.03 17.83 20.30
N THR A 563 -28.71 18.68 19.52
CA THR A 563 -28.45 20.12 19.44
C THR A 563 -28.58 20.85 20.78
N HIS A 564 -29.38 20.33 21.71
CA HIS A 564 -29.55 20.92 23.04
C HIS A 564 -28.27 20.95 23.92
N CYS A 565 -27.29 20.05 23.67
CA CYS A 565 -26.01 20.12 24.38
C CYS A 565 -25.06 21.19 23.84
N ALA A 566 -25.22 21.60 22.58
CA ALA A 566 -24.39 22.63 21.96
C ALA A 566 -24.85 24.05 22.40
N ASP A 567 -26.15 24.24 22.53
CA ASP A 567 -26.73 25.55 22.95
C ASP A 567 -26.45 25.83 24.43
N ASP A 568 -26.46 24.83 25.31
CA ASP A 568 -26.10 24.99 26.72
C ASP A 568 -24.63 25.35 26.95
N ILE A 569 -23.74 24.91 26.07
CA ILE A 569 -22.31 25.29 26.11
C ILE A 569 -22.11 26.67 25.51
N ALA A 570 -22.81 27.01 24.43
CA ALA A 570 -22.77 28.35 23.82
C ALA A 570 -23.35 29.41 24.74
N HIS A 571 -24.44 29.13 25.47
CA HIS A 571 -24.99 30.06 26.47
C HIS A 571 -24.09 30.24 27.69
N LYS A 572 -23.37 29.20 28.15
CA LYS A 572 -22.41 29.33 29.25
C LYS A 572 -21.12 30.07 28.85
N THR A 573 -20.69 29.99 27.58
CA THR A 573 -19.54 30.72 27.08
C THR A 573 -19.90 32.12 26.56
N GLY A 574 -21.12 32.34 26.08
CA GLY A 574 -21.60 33.62 25.59
C GLY A 574 -21.82 34.68 26.68
N SER A 575 -22.11 34.27 27.94
CA SER A 575 -22.28 35.22 29.05
C SER A 575 -20.99 35.82 29.59
N VAL A 576 -19.83 35.25 29.25
CA VAL A 576 -18.50 35.75 29.69
C VAL A 576 -17.89 36.72 28.66
N ALA A 577 -18.34 36.71 27.41
CA ALA A 577 -17.73 37.51 26.33
C ALA A 577 -18.33 38.93 26.16
N GLN A 578 -19.43 39.27 26.85
CA GLN A 578 -20.08 40.60 26.67
C GLN A 578 -19.63 41.66 27.63
N HIS A 579 -18.74 41.42 28.60
CA HIS A 579 -18.41 42.42 29.63
C HIS A 579 -16.96 42.93 29.66
N THR A 580 -16.06 42.49 28.80
CA THR A 580 -14.72 43.12 28.76
C THR A 580 -14.15 43.13 27.34
N GLY A 581 -14.06 44.31 26.75
CA GLY A 581 -13.38 44.57 25.49
C GLY A 581 -11.84 44.48 25.59
N LYS A 582 -11.30 43.46 26.25
CA LYS A 582 -9.84 43.16 26.29
C LYS A 582 -9.60 41.69 25.92
N PRO A 583 -8.53 41.43 25.17
CA PRO A 583 -8.20 40.03 24.84
C PRO A 583 -7.86 39.24 26.10
N LEU A 584 -8.47 38.06 26.26
CA LEU A 584 -8.19 37.13 27.36
C LEU A 584 -6.75 36.65 27.28
N SER A 585 -5.92 37.08 28.22
CA SER A 585 -4.70 36.37 28.59
C SER A 585 -5.10 35.19 29.51
N VAL A 586 -4.92 33.99 29.08
CA VAL A 586 -5.11 32.77 29.91
C VAL A 586 -3.90 32.69 30.84
N THR A 587 -4.06 33.15 32.09
CA THR A 587 -3.18 32.73 33.19
C THR A 587 -3.65 31.38 33.71
N LEU A 588 -2.76 30.40 33.68
CA LEU A 588 -2.95 29.12 34.35
C LEU A 588 -2.98 29.34 35.87
N PRO A 589 -3.81 28.65 36.67
CA PRO A 589 -3.77 28.70 38.11
C PRO A 589 -2.41 28.21 38.62
N GLU A 590 -1.73 29.03 39.42
CA GLU A 590 -0.59 28.61 40.22
C GLU A 590 -1.08 27.59 41.27
N GLU A 591 -0.55 26.39 41.24
CA GLU A 591 -0.66 25.43 42.32
C GLU A 591 0.23 25.92 43.47
N ASP A 592 -0.36 26.08 44.65
CA ASP A 592 0.33 26.36 45.91
C ASP A 592 1.36 25.26 46.25
N ALA A 593 2.64 25.53 46.05
CA ALA A 593 3.73 24.73 46.56
C ALA A 593 4.28 25.40 47.84
N PRO A 594 4.51 24.65 48.94
CA PRO A 594 4.99 25.25 50.20
C PRO A 594 6.43 25.72 50.08
N ALA A 595 6.69 26.91 50.65
CA ALA A 595 7.96 27.60 50.68
C ALA A 595 9.09 26.73 51.27
N ALA A 596 10.14 26.50 50.50
CA ALA A 596 11.41 26.00 50.97
C ALA A 596 12.35 27.16 51.30
N LYS A 597 12.97 27.12 52.49
CA LYS A 597 13.93 28.07 53.02
C LYS A 597 15.25 28.06 52.22
N PRO A 598 16.00 29.19 52.18
CA PRO A 598 17.26 29.27 51.46
C PRO A 598 18.40 28.56 52.24
N VAL A 599 19.18 27.74 51.56
CA VAL A 599 20.44 27.21 52.05
C VAL A 599 21.60 27.89 51.31
N VAL A 600 22.55 28.34 52.13
CA VAL A 600 23.73 29.16 51.84
C VAL A 600 24.75 28.37 50.98
N ASP A 601 25.44 29.13 50.11
CA ASP A 601 26.64 28.76 49.35
C ASP A 601 27.71 28.07 50.15
N GLU A 602 28.25 26.96 49.62
CA GLU A 602 29.62 26.57 49.88
C GLU A 602 30.29 26.01 48.60
N LYS A 603 31.34 26.68 48.21
CA LYS A 603 32.24 26.32 47.12
C LYS A 603 33.01 25.05 47.45
N THR A 604 33.08 24.07 46.56
CA THR A 604 34.20 23.14 46.44
C THR A 604 34.37 22.64 45.01
N PRO A 605 35.60 22.32 44.54
CA PRO A 605 35.96 22.42 43.13
C PRO A 605 35.83 21.12 42.37
N MET A 606 35.80 21.28 41.02
CA MET A 606 35.82 20.21 40.02
C MET A 606 36.89 19.15 40.30
N ALA A 607 36.49 17.90 40.41
CA ALA A 607 37.37 16.75 40.25
C ALA A 607 37.07 16.09 38.87
N GLN A 608 38.09 16.05 38.04
CA GLN A 608 38.15 15.28 36.81
C GLN A 608 38.02 13.80 37.13
N ALA A 609 37.03 13.13 36.54
CA ALA A 609 36.97 11.68 36.54
C ALA A 609 37.57 11.16 35.22
N ALA A 610 38.66 10.42 35.35
CA ALA A 610 39.40 9.73 34.31
C ALA A 610 38.59 8.55 33.74
N ALA A 611 38.76 8.32 32.45
CA ALA A 611 38.29 7.12 31.74
C ALA A 611 39.11 5.88 32.15
N PRO A 612 38.55 4.68 32.18
CA PRO A 612 39.35 3.47 32.42
C PRO A 612 40.11 3.05 31.16
N GLU A 613 41.40 2.85 31.34
CA GLU A 613 42.31 2.21 30.38
C GLU A 613 41.91 0.75 30.15
N VAL A 614 41.91 0.36 28.87
CA VAL A 614 41.81 -1.04 28.45
C VAL A 614 43.25 -1.58 28.36
N GLU A 615 43.56 -2.56 29.17
CA GLU A 615 44.79 -3.33 29.13
C GLU A 615 44.97 -4.04 27.78
N GLN A 616 46.06 -3.73 27.09
CA GLN A 616 46.62 -4.52 26.01
C GLN A 616 47.51 -5.60 26.64
N GLU A 617 47.07 -6.85 26.65
CA GLU A 617 47.94 -7.99 26.87
C GLU A 617 48.38 -8.62 25.55
N SER A 618 49.68 -8.70 25.45
CA SER A 618 50.54 -9.20 24.41
C SER A 618 50.30 -10.68 24.08
N ILE A 619 50.13 -11.00 22.79
CA ILE A 619 50.46 -12.34 22.26
C ILE A 619 51.63 -12.19 21.30
N ALA A 620 52.82 -12.39 21.84
CA ALA A 620 54.03 -12.74 21.11
C ALA A 620 54.53 -14.06 21.66
N LYS A 621 54.76 -15.03 20.76
CA LYS A 621 55.46 -16.31 20.85
C LYS A 621 54.60 -17.54 20.62
N ALA A 622 54.64 -18.02 19.38
CA ALA A 622 54.88 -19.40 19.00
C ALA A 622 55.05 -19.50 17.47
N ASN A 623 56.20 -19.07 16.97
CA ASN A 623 56.83 -19.67 15.80
C ASN A 623 57.97 -20.49 16.39
N ASP A 624 57.94 -21.79 16.12
CA ASP A 624 59.01 -22.68 15.73
C ASP A 624 58.60 -24.15 15.94
N ASP A 625 58.76 -24.86 14.93
CA ASP A 625 59.04 -26.30 14.80
C ASP A 625 58.07 -27.06 13.91
N LYS A 626 58.60 -27.38 12.76
CA LYS A 626 58.78 -28.65 12.07
C LYS A 626 58.38 -28.64 10.58
N ASP A 627 59.40 -28.29 9.80
CA ASP A 627 59.71 -28.98 8.55
C ASP A 627 59.99 -30.48 8.84
N LYS A 628 59.38 -31.31 8.00
CA LYS A 628 59.78 -32.63 7.48
C LYS A 628 58.57 -33.56 7.38
N ASP A 629 58.01 -33.82 6.21
CA ASP A 629 58.38 -35.04 5.49
C ASP A 629 57.77 -35.07 4.09
N LYS A 630 58.53 -35.69 3.21
CA LYS A 630 58.42 -35.82 1.77
C LYS A 630 57.39 -36.85 1.32
N SER A 631 56.94 -36.63 0.08
CA SER A 631 56.70 -37.61 -0.98
C SER A 631 55.52 -38.59 -0.84
N GLU A 632 54.56 -38.53 -1.74
CA GLU A 632 54.40 -39.49 -2.84
C GLU A 632 53.07 -39.28 -3.56
N GLU A 633 53.13 -38.99 -4.86
CA GLU A 633 52.07 -39.34 -5.78
C GLU A 633 51.94 -40.87 -5.89
N PRO A 634 50.76 -41.44 -6.22
CA PRO A 634 50.65 -41.92 -7.57
C PRO A 634 49.29 -41.72 -8.25
N LYS A 635 49.40 -41.59 -9.56
CA LYS A 635 48.42 -41.72 -10.63
C LYS A 635 47.46 -42.89 -10.49
N SER A 636 46.20 -42.67 -10.74
CA SER A 636 45.43 -43.36 -11.81
C SER A 636 44.08 -42.61 -12.01
#